data_f4521844d0b43de54f939a8cdcff6e5b
#
_entry.id   f4521844d0b43de54f939a8cdcff6e5b
#
_cell.length_a   1.000
_cell.length_b   1.000
_cell.length_c   1.000
_cell.angle_alpha   90.00
_cell.angle_beta   90.00
_cell.angle_gamma   90.00
#
_symmetry.space_group_name_H-M   'P 1'
#
loop_
_entity.id
_entity.type
_entity.pdbx_description
1 polymer ?
#
loop_
_entity_poly.entity_id
_entity_poly.type
_entity_poly.pdbx_seq_one_letter_code
_entity_poly.pdbx_strand_id
1 'polypeptide(L)'
;MLDIRCPAPSGAAAGAEDLSTARGPVPNGGSNVSEEQNSRLYNENNDYGERDYAPRKSGKKKKRKESGGHVGRRILQVLGTLLLVGLCTGAILCCFAAVYIKTVIIPEAGAVDLSQFAVGENSVMYYMDQDTGNYRELVTLAAEENAEWVNYEDIPEDLINATVAIEDRRFWEHNGVDWKRTAAAILYMFTGQDIQGGSTITQQLIKNLTQYDDVTVKRKVIEIFRALQFDKDYTKETTLEWYLNFIWLGDRCRGVGAAAMNYFGKPVQELTLAECASLISITNNPTIYGPYSDAVFTNSETGEQKTARDKNKERQELVLWSMLDQGYITQEEYDEAVAQELVFDRAAGESTPSTIYSWYEEQVISDVKDDLKAQYGYSDEAVSLLLTRGGLSIYTCVDPDVQAQVEQIYSDRTNLDYTSSSGQQLQSAITVIDNETGNLVGIAGRVGEKTGNLWMNFATDSKRQPGSSIKPLSVYAPAFEMGLISPISVLDDYPHEVMGGRPWPVNVDGRYRGLVTVRQALSNSYNTVSVRVLADLVTPENSFNFVEEHFHLDLEDGVEIGGQMKSDIGVAPLSMGGLTYGVNTRDMAEAFAVFPNGGLYQKSRTYTKVTREVDGVETVLLENQPESEAVLKSETAYYVNSILREVVTRVNTSGNFDSGMAIAGKTGTTDDKYDRWFVGYTPYYTAAVWVGFEQNERVPASGNPALKMWTLVMSGVHEGLEDRKFSEPAGLTTVTYCLDSGLLATDYCRMDPRGDRTARGTVFQGDAPTEFCTSHTAETTVTVCLDCPILDGNGEETGLYHLAGEFCPEESRQEVSLLGYQREDVGGAGAEDAKYFLGVTQEAGPCTVHTAAQPDPDLPFDPNQPWDPSDPWNPNTNPLDPTGQGGGGAADPGQEDPDAPQGGETEDPSGTDPIINPETGRPYGY
;
A
#
# COMPACT_ATOMS: atom_id res chain seq x y z
N MET A 1 -37.01 -36.80 24.27
CA MET A 1 -38.45 -36.96 24.36
C MET A 1 -39.07 -35.59 24.23
N LEU A 2 -39.93 -35.49 23.30
CA LEU A 2 -40.77 -34.38 22.86
C LEU A 2 -40.24 -33.53 21.72
N ASP A 3 -40.61 -34.01 20.55
CA ASP A 3 -40.81 -33.36 19.26
C ASP A 3 -41.79 -32.19 19.33
N ILE A 4 -41.44 -31.04 18.67
CA ILE A 4 -42.47 -30.23 18.05
C ILE A 4 -41.91 -29.69 16.71
N ARG A 5 -42.55 -30.13 15.60
CA ARG A 5 -42.27 -29.79 14.20
C ARG A 5 -42.90 -28.44 13.83
N CYS A 6 -42.24 -27.75 12.94
CA CYS A 6 -42.78 -26.69 12.08
C CYS A 6 -43.91 -27.12 11.16
N PRO A 7 -44.67 -26.22 10.60
CA PRO A 7 -45.08 -26.37 9.20
C PRO A 7 -44.68 -25.22 8.30
N ALA A 8 -44.22 -25.57 7.10
CA ALA A 8 -44.11 -24.72 5.95
C ALA A 8 -45.47 -24.53 5.24
N PRO A 9 -45.66 -23.51 4.43
CA PRO A 9 -46.69 -23.53 3.37
C PRO A 9 -46.09 -23.67 1.97
N SER A 10 -46.65 -24.60 1.24
CA SER A 10 -46.70 -24.79 -0.21
C SER A 10 -47.24 -23.56 -0.92
N GLY A 11 -46.74 -23.10 -2.06
CA GLY A 11 -46.74 -23.73 -3.36
C GLY A 11 -47.81 -23.10 -4.28
N ALA A 12 -47.41 -22.53 -5.39
CA ALA A 12 -48.11 -22.66 -6.66
C ALA A 12 -47.34 -21.95 -7.79
N ALA A 13 -47.27 -22.66 -8.88
CA ALA A 13 -46.56 -22.38 -10.12
C ALA A 13 -47.45 -21.63 -11.12
N ALA A 14 -46.76 -21.21 -12.18
CA ALA A 14 -47.22 -21.11 -13.60
C ALA A 14 -47.39 -19.73 -14.21
N GLY A 15 -46.72 -19.54 -15.36
CA GLY A 15 -47.09 -18.64 -16.41
C GLY A 15 -45.93 -18.05 -17.19
N ALA A 16 -45.35 -18.82 -18.11
CA ALA A 16 -44.52 -18.31 -19.19
C ALA A 16 -45.40 -17.64 -20.25
N GLU A 17 -44.96 -16.51 -20.79
CA GLU A 17 -45.25 -16.16 -22.19
C GLU A 17 -44.19 -15.20 -22.74
N ASP A 18 -43.65 -15.65 -23.82
CA ASP A 18 -42.78 -15.10 -24.81
C ASP A 18 -43.43 -13.98 -25.62
N LEU A 19 -42.71 -12.92 -25.94
CA LEU A 19 -42.92 -12.20 -27.20
C LEU A 19 -41.69 -11.34 -27.58
N SER A 20 -41.15 -11.76 -28.67
CA SER A 20 -40.07 -11.21 -29.47
C SER A 20 -40.41 -9.91 -30.23
N THR A 21 -39.30 -9.26 -30.63
CA THR A 21 -39.12 -8.41 -31.82
C THR A 21 -39.54 -6.94 -31.79
N ALA A 22 -38.53 -6.07 -31.94
CA ALA A 22 -38.34 -5.25 -33.14
C ALA A 22 -37.08 -4.36 -33.08
N ARG A 23 -36.36 -4.40 -34.18
CA ARG A 23 -35.13 -3.65 -34.46
C ARG A 23 -35.40 -2.22 -34.96
N GLY A 24 -34.47 -1.32 -34.56
CA GLY A 24 -33.70 -0.33 -35.33
C GLY A 24 -34.35 0.99 -35.73
N PRO A 25 -33.61 1.96 -36.25
CA PRO A 25 -32.13 2.10 -36.32
C PRO A 25 -31.59 3.48 -35.86
N VAL A 26 -30.24 3.54 -35.73
CA VAL A 26 -29.42 4.72 -35.55
C VAL A 26 -29.44 5.61 -36.78
N PRO A 27 -29.20 6.93 -36.68
CA PRO A 27 -28.09 7.46 -37.45
C PRO A 27 -27.08 8.32 -36.67
N ASN A 28 -25.85 8.15 -37.16
CA ASN A 28 -24.60 8.86 -36.94
C ASN A 28 -24.64 10.36 -37.32
N GLY A 29 -23.69 11.03 -36.75
CA GLY A 29 -23.08 12.26 -37.26
C GLY A 29 -22.80 13.19 -36.09
N GLY A 30 -21.67 13.48 -35.68
CA GLY A 30 -20.41 13.67 -36.30
C GLY A 30 -19.89 15.09 -35.96
N SER A 31 -18.75 15.08 -35.34
CA SER A 31 -17.67 16.06 -35.37
C SER A 31 -17.76 17.37 -34.57
N ASN A 32 -16.92 17.41 -33.57
CA ASN A 32 -15.73 18.27 -33.48
C ASN A 32 -15.81 19.76 -33.17
N VAL A 33 -15.04 20.11 -32.21
CA VAL A 33 -13.95 21.08 -32.08
C VAL A 33 -14.24 22.28 -31.18
N SER A 34 -13.58 22.24 -30.06
CA SER A 34 -12.63 23.17 -29.43
C SER A 34 -12.96 24.63 -29.20
N GLU A 35 -12.70 24.98 -27.99
CA GLU A 35 -11.75 25.98 -27.50
C GLU A 35 -12.12 27.47 -27.50
N GLU A 36 -11.87 27.97 -26.36
CA GLU A 36 -11.18 29.21 -25.98
C GLU A 36 -11.96 30.51 -25.77
N GLN A 37 -12.00 30.85 -24.49
CA GLN A 37 -11.34 32.03 -23.88
C GLN A 37 -11.81 33.47 -24.26
N ASN A 38 -12.17 34.08 -23.19
CA ASN A 38 -11.69 35.41 -22.74
C ASN A 38 -12.19 36.69 -23.39
N SER A 39 -12.77 37.40 -22.47
CA SER A 39 -12.45 38.80 -22.11
C SER A 39 -12.88 39.98 -22.99
N ARG A 40 -13.58 40.81 -22.31
CA ARG A 40 -13.42 42.29 -22.25
C ARG A 40 -13.94 43.19 -23.36
N LEU A 41 -14.88 44.00 -22.87
CA LEU A 41 -14.83 45.46 -22.93
C LEU A 41 -15.13 46.18 -24.27
N TYR A 42 -16.02 47.07 -24.10
CA TYR A 42 -16.12 48.41 -24.68
C TYR A 42 -16.85 48.66 -25.99
N ASN A 43 -17.96 49.35 -25.77
CA ASN A 43 -18.33 50.65 -26.36
C ASN A 43 -18.55 50.79 -27.87
N GLU A 44 -19.66 51.47 -28.02
CA GLU A 44 -19.90 52.59 -28.90
C GLU A 44 -20.41 52.36 -30.33
N ASN A 45 -21.63 52.86 -30.44
CA ASN A 45 -22.05 53.89 -31.44
C ASN A 45 -22.28 53.55 -32.93
N ASN A 46 -23.43 54.09 -33.25
CA ASN A 46 -23.79 54.66 -34.56
C ASN A 46 -24.16 53.68 -35.69
N ASP A 47 -25.11 53.95 -36.49
CA ASP A 47 -25.99 55.05 -36.85
C ASP A 47 -26.64 54.67 -38.20
N TYR A 48 -27.69 55.45 -38.58
CA TYR A 48 -28.33 55.50 -39.87
C TYR A 48 -29.33 54.45 -40.32
N GLY A 49 -30.56 54.73 -40.51
CA GLY A 49 -31.10 55.49 -41.60
C GLY A 49 -32.60 55.58 -41.67
N GLU A 50 -33.00 56.72 -41.81
CA GLU A 50 -34.27 57.34 -42.23
C GLU A 50 -35.18 56.54 -43.16
N ARG A 51 -36.49 56.70 -42.99
CA ARG A 51 -37.37 57.31 -43.98
C ARG A 51 -38.73 57.76 -43.41
N ASP A 52 -38.97 59.03 -43.67
CA ASP A 52 -40.12 59.89 -43.60
C ASP A 52 -41.49 59.28 -43.95
N TYR A 53 -42.50 59.75 -43.24
CA TYR A 53 -43.62 60.52 -43.84
C TYR A 53 -44.53 61.14 -42.73
N ALA A 54 -44.62 62.45 -42.72
CA ALA A 54 -45.59 63.28 -41.98
C ALA A 54 -46.78 63.64 -42.92
N PRO A 55 -47.74 64.48 -42.55
CA PRO A 55 -48.55 64.62 -41.31
C PRO A 55 -50.03 64.71 -41.57
N ARG A 56 -50.87 64.64 -40.53
CA ARG A 56 -52.22 65.25 -40.58
C ARG A 56 -52.68 65.81 -39.20
N LYS A 57 -53.17 67.00 -39.28
CA LYS A 57 -53.55 67.90 -38.22
C LYS A 57 -54.80 67.60 -37.45
N SER A 58 -54.78 68.05 -36.20
CA SER A 58 -55.80 68.74 -35.44
C SER A 58 -56.92 68.02 -34.71
N GLY A 59 -56.96 68.26 -33.41
CA GLY A 59 -58.07 68.04 -32.55
C GLY A 59 -57.79 68.39 -31.14
N LYS A 60 -57.88 69.62 -30.73
CA LYS A 60 -57.87 70.06 -29.31
C LYS A 60 -58.95 69.28 -28.54
N LYS A 61 -58.57 68.53 -27.50
CA LYS A 61 -59.51 68.13 -26.41
C LYS A 61 -58.82 68.31 -25.05
N LYS A 62 -59.56 68.97 -24.21
CA LYS A 62 -59.31 69.38 -22.80
C LYS A 62 -58.53 68.38 -21.95
N LYS A 63 -57.52 68.89 -21.21
CA LYS A 63 -56.98 68.29 -20.01
C LYS A 63 -57.99 68.07 -18.93
N ARG A 64 -58.26 66.81 -18.62
CA ARG A 64 -58.92 66.39 -17.41
C ARG A 64 -57.83 66.00 -16.42
N LYS A 65 -57.69 66.60 -15.31
CA LYS A 65 -56.82 66.17 -14.16
C LYS A 65 -57.33 64.87 -13.70
N GLU A 66 -56.59 63.80 -13.93
CA GLU A 66 -56.74 62.53 -13.23
C GLU A 66 -55.79 62.50 -12.03
N SER A 67 -56.37 62.22 -10.92
CA SER A 67 -55.75 62.12 -9.59
C SER A 67 -54.64 61.10 -9.53
N GLY A 68 -53.51 61.43 -8.88
CA GLY A 68 -52.31 60.53 -8.66
C GLY A 68 -52.55 59.37 -7.74
N GLY A 69 -53.67 58.69 -7.80
CA GLY A 69 -53.95 57.53 -6.91
C GLY A 69 -53.69 56.14 -7.49
N HIS A 70 -53.43 56.02 -8.80
CA HIS A 70 -53.28 54.69 -9.41
C HIS A 70 -51.85 54.12 -9.46
N VAL A 71 -50.85 54.98 -9.46
CA VAL A 71 -49.40 54.55 -9.51
C VAL A 71 -48.98 53.97 -8.14
N GLY A 72 -49.33 54.66 -7.06
CA GLY A 72 -49.05 54.19 -5.68
C GLY A 72 -49.68 52.84 -5.38
N ARG A 73 -50.95 52.63 -5.85
CA ARG A 73 -51.65 51.36 -5.65
C ARG A 73 -51.06 50.20 -6.48
N ARG A 74 -50.54 50.48 -7.69
CA ARG A 74 -49.81 49.46 -8.49
C ARG A 74 -48.44 49.14 -7.89
N ILE A 75 -47.68 50.12 -7.38
CA ILE A 75 -46.43 49.87 -6.67
C ILE A 75 -46.68 49.04 -5.41
N LEU A 76 -47.72 49.37 -4.62
CA LEU A 76 -48.07 48.60 -3.43
C LEU A 76 -48.54 47.14 -3.78
N GLN A 77 -49.25 46.96 -4.89
CA GLN A 77 -49.61 45.62 -5.38
C GLN A 77 -48.40 44.82 -5.85
N VAL A 78 -47.46 45.43 -6.58
CA VAL A 78 -46.21 44.76 -7.00
C VAL A 78 -45.36 44.39 -5.79
N LEU A 79 -45.19 45.29 -4.83
CA LEU A 79 -44.45 45.00 -3.58
C LEU A 79 -45.17 43.92 -2.76
N GLY A 80 -46.52 43.95 -2.67
CA GLY A 80 -47.32 42.91 -2.02
C GLY A 80 -47.18 41.54 -2.71
N THR A 81 -47.14 41.52 -4.05
CA THR A 81 -46.95 40.29 -4.80
C THR A 81 -45.52 39.75 -4.62
N LEU A 82 -44.50 40.61 -4.66
CA LEU A 82 -43.13 40.21 -4.39
C LEU A 82 -42.96 39.66 -2.97
N LEU A 83 -43.56 40.30 -1.98
CA LEU A 83 -43.59 39.82 -0.61
C LEU A 83 -44.31 38.47 -0.49
N LEU A 84 -45.46 38.31 -1.14
CA LEU A 84 -46.19 37.05 -1.14
C LEU A 84 -45.42 35.91 -1.83
N VAL A 85 -44.82 36.23 -2.98
CA VAL A 85 -43.91 35.26 -3.66
C VAL A 85 -42.75 34.89 -2.76
N GLY A 86 -42.09 35.86 -2.11
CA GLY A 86 -41.02 35.63 -1.14
C GLY A 86 -41.48 34.74 0.02
N LEU A 87 -42.65 35.00 0.59
CA LEU A 87 -43.23 34.19 1.67
C LEU A 87 -43.58 32.76 1.20
N CYS A 88 -44.19 32.63 0.02
CA CYS A 88 -44.52 31.31 -0.53
C CYS A 88 -43.25 30.48 -0.86
N THR A 89 -42.23 31.11 -1.47
CA THR A 89 -40.94 30.48 -1.73
C THR A 89 -40.25 30.11 -0.42
N GLY A 90 -40.24 30.98 0.58
CA GLY A 90 -39.73 30.68 1.90
C GLY A 90 -40.45 29.52 2.56
N ALA A 91 -41.80 29.46 2.49
CA ALA A 91 -42.56 28.33 3.03
C ALA A 91 -42.30 27.00 2.31
N ILE A 92 -42.10 27.02 1.00
CA ILE A 92 -41.73 25.81 0.23
C ILE A 92 -40.36 25.35 0.63
N LEU A 93 -39.36 26.25 0.73
CA LEU A 93 -37.98 25.91 1.19
C LEU A 93 -38.00 25.35 2.62
N CYS A 94 -38.79 25.94 3.52
CA CYS A 94 -38.98 25.42 4.87
C CYS A 94 -39.58 24.01 4.88
N CYS A 95 -40.55 23.72 3.99
CA CYS A 95 -41.13 22.39 3.87
C CYS A 95 -40.10 21.37 3.37
N PHE A 96 -39.29 21.73 2.36
CA PHE A 96 -38.20 20.85 1.90
C PHE A 96 -37.16 20.62 2.99
N ALA A 97 -36.76 21.69 3.70
CA ALA A 97 -35.84 21.56 4.82
C ALA A 97 -36.41 20.68 5.93
N ALA A 98 -37.70 20.83 6.28
CA ALA A 98 -38.32 20.00 7.29
C ALA A 98 -38.41 18.52 6.88
N VAL A 99 -38.71 18.24 5.61
CA VAL A 99 -38.68 16.86 5.07
C VAL A 99 -37.27 16.30 5.14
N TYR A 100 -36.26 17.04 4.67
CA TYR A 100 -34.87 16.65 4.70
C TYR A 100 -34.37 16.37 6.14
N ILE A 101 -34.70 17.25 7.07
CA ILE A 101 -34.38 17.08 8.48
C ILE A 101 -35.04 15.79 9.01
N LYS A 102 -36.31 15.57 8.71
CA LYS A 102 -37.06 14.39 9.21
C LYS A 102 -36.58 13.06 8.60
N THR A 103 -36.20 13.07 7.32
CA THR A 103 -35.88 11.83 6.59
C THR A 103 -34.40 11.50 6.55
N VAL A 104 -33.53 12.49 6.73
CA VAL A 104 -32.08 12.32 6.65
C VAL A 104 -31.41 12.69 7.98
N ILE A 105 -31.63 13.93 8.48
CA ILE A 105 -30.87 14.42 9.62
C ILE A 105 -31.25 13.71 10.93
N ILE A 106 -32.53 13.55 11.25
CA ILE A 106 -32.96 12.94 12.52
C ILE A 106 -32.55 11.46 12.62
N PRO A 107 -32.71 10.61 11.59
CA PRO A 107 -32.17 9.26 11.62
C PRO A 107 -30.65 9.19 11.76
N GLU A 108 -29.91 10.07 11.08
CA GLU A 108 -28.46 10.14 11.14
C GLU A 108 -27.96 10.76 12.47
N ALA A 109 -28.73 11.67 13.08
CA ALA A 109 -28.33 12.28 14.33
C ALA A 109 -28.15 11.24 15.46
N GLY A 110 -29.04 10.23 15.56
CA GLY A 110 -29.01 9.26 16.63
C GLY A 110 -29.08 9.90 18.03
N ALA A 111 -29.32 9.13 19.07
CA ALA A 111 -29.17 9.58 20.44
C ALA A 111 -27.73 9.26 20.91
N VAL A 112 -27.08 10.18 21.59
CA VAL A 112 -25.82 9.90 22.28
C VAL A 112 -26.17 9.33 23.66
N ASP A 113 -25.87 8.05 23.85
CA ASP A 113 -26.18 7.33 25.07
C ASP A 113 -24.93 7.23 25.97
N LEU A 114 -24.90 8.00 27.05
CA LEU A 114 -23.79 8.02 28.01
C LEU A 114 -23.61 6.67 28.72
N SER A 115 -24.64 5.81 28.78
CA SER A 115 -24.50 4.48 29.35
C SER A 115 -23.51 3.61 28.60
N GLN A 116 -23.32 3.91 27.33
CA GLN A 116 -22.32 3.24 26.49
C GLN A 116 -20.88 3.61 26.85
N PHE A 117 -20.68 4.71 27.56
CA PHE A 117 -19.40 5.19 28.05
C PHE A 117 -19.25 5.04 29.56
N ALA A 118 -20.10 4.22 30.25
CA ALA A 118 -20.02 4.07 31.69
C ALA A 118 -18.56 3.83 32.13
N VAL A 119 -18.03 4.72 32.92
CA VAL A 119 -16.65 4.77 33.33
C VAL A 119 -16.56 4.12 34.71
N GLY A 120 -15.66 3.14 34.86
CA GLY A 120 -15.52 2.54 36.22
C GLY A 120 -14.54 1.38 36.27
N GLU A 121 -14.48 0.54 35.28
CA GLU A 121 -13.61 -0.64 35.27
C GLU A 121 -12.60 -0.57 34.13
N ASN A 122 -11.38 -1.04 34.39
CA ASN A 122 -10.38 -1.15 33.33
C ASN A 122 -10.80 -2.23 32.34
N SER A 123 -10.56 -1.98 31.09
CA SER A 123 -10.74 -2.99 30.04
C SER A 123 -9.61 -4.02 30.06
N VAL A 124 -9.90 -5.24 29.65
CA VAL A 124 -8.95 -6.36 29.70
C VAL A 124 -8.90 -7.05 28.35
N MET A 125 -7.70 -7.33 27.87
CA MET A 125 -7.46 -8.21 26.74
C MET A 125 -7.28 -9.65 27.23
N TYR A 126 -7.85 -10.58 26.48
CA TYR A 126 -7.77 -12.01 26.74
C TYR A 126 -7.24 -12.75 25.53
N TYR A 127 -6.49 -13.82 25.76
CA TYR A 127 -6.09 -14.77 24.73
C TYR A 127 -6.67 -16.16 24.99
N MET A 128 -6.80 -16.97 23.93
CA MET A 128 -7.23 -18.35 24.05
C MET A 128 -6.01 -19.24 24.40
N ASP A 129 -6.05 -19.85 25.54
CA ASP A 129 -5.06 -20.87 25.93
C ASP A 129 -5.39 -22.17 25.17
N GLN A 130 -4.51 -22.54 24.23
CA GLN A 130 -4.72 -23.70 23.35
C GLN A 130 -4.75 -25.04 24.08
N ASP A 131 -4.05 -25.16 25.21
CA ASP A 131 -4.00 -26.39 26.00
C ASP A 131 -5.29 -26.66 26.77
N THR A 132 -5.89 -25.59 27.27
CA THR A 132 -7.08 -25.69 28.15
C THR A 132 -8.39 -25.35 27.45
N GLY A 133 -8.33 -24.64 26.32
CA GLY A 133 -9.49 -24.09 25.60
C GLY A 133 -10.22 -22.98 26.36
N ASN A 134 -9.57 -22.36 27.35
CA ASN A 134 -10.12 -21.27 28.11
C ASN A 134 -9.41 -19.95 27.81
N TYR A 135 -10.13 -18.85 27.97
CA TYR A 135 -9.53 -17.52 27.88
C TYR A 135 -8.74 -17.21 29.15
N ARG A 136 -7.55 -16.62 28.95
CA ARG A 136 -6.70 -16.07 30.02
C ARG A 136 -6.45 -14.59 29.76
N GLU A 137 -6.25 -13.84 30.83
CA GLU A 137 -5.87 -12.44 30.75
C GLU A 137 -4.51 -12.30 30.07
N LEU A 138 -4.44 -11.41 29.06
CA LEU A 138 -3.23 -11.01 28.38
C LEU A 138 -2.67 -9.74 29.03
N VAL A 139 -3.48 -8.68 29.07
CA VAL A 139 -3.12 -7.40 29.68
C VAL A 139 -4.37 -6.62 30.09
N THR A 140 -4.25 -5.89 31.18
CA THR A 140 -5.24 -4.88 31.58
C THR A 140 -4.86 -3.54 30.96
N LEU A 141 -5.80 -2.91 30.24
CA LEU A 141 -5.59 -1.61 29.61
C LEU A 141 -5.64 -0.52 30.68
N ALA A 142 -4.51 0.14 30.89
CA ALA A 142 -4.41 1.30 31.77
C ALA A 142 -4.63 2.59 30.97
N ALA A 143 -5.23 3.59 31.60
CA ALA A 143 -5.30 4.92 31.00
C ALA A 143 -3.87 5.48 30.85
N GLU A 144 -3.43 5.74 29.61
CA GLU A 144 -2.13 6.38 29.33
C GLU A 144 -2.08 7.84 29.79
N GLU A 145 -3.24 8.42 29.99
CA GLU A 145 -3.42 9.79 30.46
C GLU A 145 -3.79 9.74 31.94
N ASN A 146 -3.32 10.72 32.70
CA ASN A 146 -3.77 11.01 34.08
C ASN A 146 -5.24 11.45 34.01
N ALA A 147 -6.16 10.58 33.58
CA ALA A 147 -7.57 10.86 33.51
C ALA A 147 -8.22 10.37 34.83
N GLU A 148 -8.18 11.18 35.86
CA GLU A 148 -8.98 10.97 37.02
C GLU A 148 -10.39 11.49 36.73
N TRP A 149 -11.40 10.60 36.77
CA TRP A 149 -12.79 11.00 36.64
C TRP A 149 -13.23 11.69 37.94
N VAL A 150 -13.80 12.87 37.81
CA VAL A 150 -14.32 13.64 38.96
C VAL A 150 -15.83 13.67 38.85
N ASN A 151 -16.53 13.11 39.87
CA ASN A 151 -17.98 13.18 39.93
C ASN A 151 -18.44 14.64 40.11
N TYR A 152 -19.64 14.96 39.65
CA TYR A 152 -20.17 16.33 39.73
C TYR A 152 -20.11 16.92 41.17
N GLU A 153 -20.41 16.06 42.17
CA GLU A 153 -20.41 16.46 43.60
C GLU A 153 -19.02 16.83 44.13
N ASP A 154 -17.97 16.35 43.48
CA ASP A 154 -16.56 16.60 43.84
C ASP A 154 -15.95 17.77 43.08
N ILE A 155 -16.66 18.33 42.10
CA ILE A 155 -16.19 19.50 41.31
C ILE A 155 -16.47 20.79 42.10
N PRO A 156 -15.46 21.66 42.32
CA PRO A 156 -15.68 22.94 43.00
C PRO A 156 -16.74 23.82 42.29
N GLU A 157 -17.61 24.46 43.06
CA GLU A 157 -18.62 25.37 42.54
C GLU A 157 -17.97 26.51 41.72
N ASP A 158 -16.80 27.00 42.14
CA ASP A 158 -16.03 28.03 41.44
C ASP A 158 -15.60 27.56 40.06
N LEU A 159 -15.24 26.28 39.88
CA LEU A 159 -14.85 25.71 38.62
C LEU A 159 -16.05 25.57 37.65
N ILE A 160 -17.20 25.14 38.18
CA ILE A 160 -18.48 25.08 37.48
C ILE A 160 -18.87 26.48 36.98
N ASN A 161 -18.85 27.45 37.92
CA ASN A 161 -19.23 28.83 37.63
C ASN A 161 -18.27 29.50 36.64
N ALA A 162 -16.96 29.27 36.75
CA ALA A 162 -15.96 29.73 35.78
C ALA A 162 -16.24 29.18 34.37
N THR A 163 -16.55 27.89 34.27
CA THR A 163 -16.87 27.22 33.03
C THR A 163 -18.13 27.81 32.39
N VAL A 164 -19.21 27.90 33.14
CA VAL A 164 -20.48 28.45 32.63
C VAL A 164 -20.32 29.94 32.26
N ALA A 165 -19.61 30.70 33.09
CA ALA A 165 -19.44 32.14 32.83
C ALA A 165 -18.74 32.44 31.53
N ILE A 166 -17.73 31.67 31.15
CA ILE A 166 -16.93 31.99 29.97
C ILE A 166 -17.42 31.21 28.71
N GLU A 167 -17.85 29.93 28.84
CA GLU A 167 -18.21 29.11 27.74
C GLU A 167 -19.68 29.26 27.33
N ASP A 168 -20.60 29.30 28.33
CA ASP A 168 -22.04 29.27 28.04
C ASP A 168 -22.88 30.01 29.11
N ARG A 169 -22.83 31.35 29.03
CA ARG A 169 -23.47 32.24 30.01
C ARG A 169 -24.94 31.93 30.37
N ARG A 170 -25.69 31.25 29.47
CA ARG A 170 -27.11 30.89 29.64
C ARG A 170 -27.31 29.39 29.75
N PHE A 171 -26.30 28.65 30.11
CA PHE A 171 -26.33 27.20 30.19
C PHE A 171 -27.53 26.64 30.96
N TRP A 172 -27.84 27.26 32.07
CA TRP A 172 -28.97 26.88 32.92
C TRP A 172 -30.37 27.27 32.37
N GLU A 173 -30.45 28.15 31.33
CA GLU A 173 -31.67 28.67 30.78
C GLU A 173 -32.15 28.00 29.50
N HIS A 174 -31.25 27.43 28.70
CA HIS A 174 -31.60 26.83 27.40
C HIS A 174 -31.62 25.30 27.45
N ASN A 175 -32.24 24.70 26.44
CA ASN A 175 -32.38 23.25 26.30
C ASN A 175 -31.34 22.73 25.30
N GLY A 176 -30.09 22.66 25.67
CA GLY A 176 -28.97 22.15 24.87
C GLY A 176 -28.47 23.13 23.80
N VAL A 177 -29.28 24.02 23.29
CA VAL A 177 -28.93 25.02 22.26
C VAL A 177 -29.39 26.40 22.62
N ASP A 178 -28.48 27.36 22.63
CA ASP A 178 -28.82 28.77 22.80
C ASP A 178 -29.21 29.41 21.44
N TRP A 179 -30.51 29.44 21.17
CA TRP A 179 -31.04 29.99 19.91
C TRP A 179 -30.76 31.47 19.69
N LYS A 180 -30.63 32.26 20.77
CA LYS A 180 -30.30 33.71 20.66
C LYS A 180 -28.85 33.87 20.16
N ARG A 181 -27.92 33.10 20.75
CA ARG A 181 -26.50 33.10 20.39
C ARG A 181 -26.29 32.51 19.00
N THR A 182 -26.96 31.40 18.68
CA THR A 182 -26.90 30.75 17.34
C THR A 182 -27.40 31.71 16.23
N ALA A 183 -28.54 32.40 16.46
CA ALA A 183 -29.06 33.34 15.50
C ALA A 183 -28.13 34.58 15.32
N ALA A 184 -27.51 35.07 16.40
CA ALA A 184 -26.51 36.12 16.31
C ALA A 184 -25.27 35.69 15.54
N ALA A 185 -24.75 34.49 15.78
CA ALA A 185 -23.59 33.92 15.06
C ALA A 185 -23.87 33.79 13.56
N ILE A 186 -25.07 33.31 13.18
CA ILE A 186 -25.48 33.25 11.77
C ILE A 186 -25.54 34.66 11.15
N LEU A 187 -26.05 35.66 11.87
CA LEU A 187 -26.11 37.03 11.36
C LEU A 187 -24.70 37.61 11.17
N TYR A 188 -23.78 37.40 12.11
CA TYR A 188 -22.38 37.85 12.02
C TYR A 188 -21.65 37.20 10.84
N MET A 189 -21.93 35.94 10.54
CA MET A 189 -21.37 35.26 9.37
C MET A 189 -21.75 35.96 8.05
N PHE A 190 -22.98 36.50 7.95
CA PHE A 190 -23.40 37.28 6.78
C PHE A 190 -22.88 38.73 6.76
N THR A 191 -22.50 39.30 7.91
CA THR A 191 -22.01 40.67 8.02
C THR A 191 -20.50 40.82 8.01
N GLY A 192 -19.75 39.71 7.99
CA GLY A 192 -18.29 39.69 7.94
C GLY A 192 -17.62 40.18 9.23
N GLN A 193 -18.32 40.13 10.36
CA GLN A 193 -17.75 40.44 11.68
C GLN A 193 -17.21 39.14 12.31
N ASP A 194 -16.20 39.28 13.17
CA ASP A 194 -15.62 38.16 13.89
C ASP A 194 -16.68 37.42 14.71
N ILE A 195 -16.78 36.12 14.44
CA ILE A 195 -17.76 35.23 15.09
C ILE A 195 -17.20 34.87 16.47
N GLN A 196 -17.70 35.50 17.54
CA GLN A 196 -17.49 34.96 18.87
C GLN A 196 -18.20 33.63 18.99
N GLY A 197 -17.52 32.61 19.59
CA GLY A 197 -18.00 31.26 19.73
C GLY A 197 -19.48 31.10 20.04
N GLY A 198 -20.21 30.46 19.14
CA GLY A 198 -21.68 30.34 19.20
C GLY A 198 -22.17 28.99 19.73
N SER A 199 -21.29 28.05 20.04
CA SER A 199 -21.65 26.72 20.55
C SER A 199 -21.90 26.75 22.06
N THR A 200 -22.82 25.91 22.53
CA THR A 200 -23.10 25.70 23.95
C THR A 200 -22.17 24.63 24.53
N ILE A 201 -22.08 24.50 25.85
CA ILE A 201 -21.36 23.40 26.55
C ILE A 201 -21.88 22.05 26.05
N THR A 202 -23.21 21.87 25.95
CA THR A 202 -23.81 20.63 25.43
C THR A 202 -23.37 20.33 24.00
N GLN A 203 -23.29 21.35 23.12
CA GLN A 203 -22.83 21.18 21.75
C GLN A 203 -21.33 20.83 21.68
N GLN A 204 -20.52 21.42 22.56
CA GLN A 204 -19.09 21.11 22.66
C GLN A 204 -18.88 19.68 23.15
N LEU A 205 -19.64 19.23 24.16
CA LEU A 205 -19.60 17.86 24.66
C LEU A 205 -19.97 16.87 23.55
N ILE A 206 -21.07 17.12 22.82
CA ILE A 206 -21.49 16.26 21.71
C ILE A 206 -20.41 16.17 20.63
N LYS A 207 -19.77 17.30 20.31
CA LYS A 207 -18.65 17.31 19.36
C LYS A 207 -17.49 16.44 19.86
N ASN A 208 -17.16 16.52 21.14
CA ASN A 208 -16.07 15.75 21.73
C ASN A 208 -16.38 14.23 21.82
N LEU A 209 -17.65 13.85 21.92
CA LEU A 209 -18.09 12.45 21.98
C LEU A 209 -18.26 11.79 20.61
N THR A 210 -18.43 12.58 19.53
CA THR A 210 -18.79 12.06 18.20
C THR A 210 -17.83 12.53 17.11
N GLN A 211 -17.55 11.64 16.16
CA GLN A 211 -16.57 11.85 15.10
C GLN A 211 -17.07 12.76 13.96
N TYR A 212 -17.51 13.98 14.29
CA TYR A 212 -18.00 14.91 13.27
C TYR A 212 -17.06 16.13 13.16
N ASP A 213 -15.89 15.95 12.53
CA ASP A 213 -14.92 17.05 12.31
C ASP A 213 -15.13 17.85 11.04
N ASP A 214 -15.98 17.42 10.13
CA ASP A 214 -16.28 18.13 8.90
C ASP A 214 -16.84 19.53 9.13
N VAL A 215 -16.26 20.56 8.53
CA VAL A 215 -16.74 21.96 8.58
C VAL A 215 -17.93 22.16 7.64
N THR A 216 -18.98 21.35 7.77
CA THR A 216 -20.18 21.42 6.92
C THR A 216 -21.40 21.94 7.67
N VAL A 217 -22.32 22.59 6.95
CA VAL A 217 -23.61 23.01 7.50
C VAL A 217 -24.41 21.79 7.98
N LYS A 218 -24.32 20.65 7.26
CA LYS A 218 -24.98 19.40 7.63
C LYS A 218 -24.56 18.95 9.01
N ARG A 219 -23.25 18.90 9.27
CA ARG A 219 -22.70 18.57 10.58
C ARG A 219 -23.27 19.44 11.71
N LYS A 220 -23.27 20.77 11.51
CA LYS A 220 -23.77 21.69 12.56
C LYS A 220 -25.26 21.51 12.85
N VAL A 221 -26.03 21.11 11.84
CA VAL A 221 -27.45 20.79 12.03
C VAL A 221 -27.62 19.48 12.82
N ILE A 222 -26.82 18.44 12.51
CA ILE A 222 -26.84 17.18 13.29
C ILE A 222 -26.43 17.44 14.75
N GLU A 223 -25.38 18.18 14.99
CA GLU A 223 -24.91 18.58 16.35
C GLU A 223 -26.01 19.27 17.14
N ILE A 224 -26.75 20.20 16.50
CA ILE A 224 -27.89 20.89 17.14
C ILE A 224 -29.00 19.87 17.54
N PHE A 225 -29.35 18.93 16.68
CA PHE A 225 -30.38 17.95 16.98
C PHE A 225 -29.93 16.97 18.08
N ARG A 226 -28.67 16.55 18.08
CA ARG A 226 -28.08 15.74 19.13
C ARG A 226 -28.08 16.47 20.46
N ALA A 227 -27.66 17.74 20.49
CA ALA A 227 -27.67 18.57 21.72
C ALA A 227 -29.08 18.78 22.28
N LEU A 228 -30.09 18.97 21.42
CA LEU A 228 -31.49 19.06 21.84
C LEU A 228 -32.04 17.74 22.41
N GLN A 229 -31.61 16.62 21.85
CA GLN A 229 -32.00 15.30 22.35
C GLN A 229 -31.28 14.98 23.67
N PHE A 230 -29.97 15.24 23.71
CA PHE A 230 -29.12 15.03 24.88
C PHE A 230 -29.64 15.77 26.14
N ASP A 231 -30.03 17.03 26.00
CA ASP A 231 -30.56 17.85 27.07
C ASP A 231 -31.93 17.38 27.60
N LYS A 232 -32.65 16.54 26.82
CA LYS A 232 -33.88 15.89 27.30
C LYS A 232 -33.60 14.61 28.07
N ASP A 233 -32.55 13.91 27.70
CA ASP A 233 -32.22 12.59 28.22
C ASP A 233 -31.35 12.70 29.49
N TYR A 234 -30.57 13.80 29.64
CA TYR A 234 -29.61 14.01 30.70
C TYR A 234 -29.77 15.36 31.38
N THR A 235 -29.40 15.45 32.67
CA THR A 235 -29.48 16.68 33.46
C THR A 235 -28.33 17.65 33.10
N LYS A 236 -28.45 18.90 33.55
CA LYS A 236 -27.39 19.90 33.37
C LYS A 236 -26.13 19.55 34.15
N GLU A 237 -26.30 19.01 35.33
CA GLU A 237 -25.22 18.52 36.15
C GLU A 237 -24.45 17.39 35.45
N THR A 238 -25.15 16.40 34.93
CA THR A 238 -24.53 15.33 34.13
C THR A 238 -23.79 15.88 32.91
N THR A 239 -24.38 16.87 32.23
CA THR A 239 -23.73 17.51 31.06
C THR A 239 -22.41 18.19 31.46
N LEU A 240 -22.38 18.91 32.62
CA LEU A 240 -21.16 19.58 33.12
C LEU A 240 -20.11 18.54 33.59
N GLU A 241 -20.54 17.53 34.31
CA GLU A 241 -19.64 16.44 34.75
C GLU A 241 -18.91 15.84 33.54
N TRP A 242 -19.66 15.40 32.55
CA TRP A 242 -19.06 14.85 31.33
C TRP A 242 -18.22 15.87 30.57
N TYR A 243 -18.67 17.10 30.43
CA TYR A 243 -17.90 18.14 29.76
C TYR A 243 -16.54 18.37 30.43
N LEU A 244 -16.52 18.56 31.76
CA LEU A 244 -15.32 18.85 32.54
C LEU A 244 -14.35 17.68 32.61
N ASN A 245 -14.84 16.45 32.51
CA ASN A 245 -14.00 15.26 32.44
C ASN A 245 -13.50 14.96 31.01
N PHE A 246 -14.12 15.56 29.97
CA PHE A 246 -13.81 15.27 28.56
C PHE A 246 -13.00 16.34 27.84
N ILE A 247 -12.93 17.56 28.39
CA ILE A 247 -12.21 18.66 27.75
C ILE A 247 -10.71 18.42 27.73
N TRP A 248 -10.08 18.75 26.59
CA TRP A 248 -8.65 18.73 26.44
C TRP A 248 -8.02 20.01 27.01
N LEU A 249 -7.13 19.87 27.99
CA LEU A 249 -6.47 20.97 28.70
C LEU A 249 -4.97 21.08 28.38
N GLY A 250 -4.49 20.40 27.34
CA GLY A 250 -3.08 20.44 26.95
C GLY A 250 -2.19 19.57 27.84
N ASP A 251 -0.89 19.48 27.51
CA ASP A 251 0.11 18.76 28.29
C ASP A 251 -0.30 17.31 28.67
N ARG A 252 -0.95 16.62 27.74
CA ARG A 252 -1.51 15.27 27.91
C ARG A 252 -2.60 15.15 29.00
N CYS A 253 -3.22 16.26 29.38
CA CYS A 253 -4.30 16.26 30.37
C CYS A 253 -5.66 16.31 29.69
N ARG A 254 -6.47 15.30 29.95
CA ARG A 254 -7.89 15.26 29.63
C ARG A 254 -8.68 15.29 30.93
N GLY A 255 -9.64 16.23 31.01
CA GLY A 255 -10.44 16.47 32.19
C GLY A 255 -9.74 17.29 33.25
N VAL A 256 -10.57 17.87 34.10
CA VAL A 256 -10.14 18.82 35.16
C VAL A 256 -9.39 18.17 36.30
N GLY A 257 -9.65 16.90 36.61
CA GLY A 257 -8.93 16.15 37.65
C GLY A 257 -7.45 16.01 37.31
N ALA A 258 -7.16 15.44 36.13
CA ALA A 258 -5.80 15.31 35.62
C ALA A 258 -5.09 16.65 35.47
N ALA A 259 -5.78 17.66 34.98
CA ALA A 259 -5.20 18.98 34.78
C ALA A 259 -4.90 19.71 36.10
N ALA A 260 -5.71 19.54 37.14
CA ALA A 260 -5.45 20.07 38.47
C ALA A 260 -4.17 19.50 39.09
N MET A 261 -3.99 18.17 38.96
CA MET A 261 -2.76 17.50 39.41
C MET A 261 -1.54 17.93 38.61
N ASN A 262 -1.66 18.03 37.29
CA ASN A 262 -0.54 18.36 36.41
C ASN A 262 -0.10 19.82 36.53
N TYR A 263 -1.03 20.76 36.65
CA TYR A 263 -0.71 22.17 36.66
C TYR A 263 -0.49 22.74 38.06
N PHE A 264 -1.19 22.21 39.08
CA PHE A 264 -1.16 22.76 40.43
C PHE A 264 -0.70 21.77 41.50
N GLY A 265 -0.47 20.50 41.16
CA GLY A 265 0.02 19.48 42.07
C GLY A 265 -0.96 19.09 43.18
N LYS A 266 -2.26 19.29 42.97
CA LYS A 266 -3.29 19.01 43.99
C LYS A 266 -4.61 18.55 43.33
N PRO A 267 -5.46 17.85 44.11
CA PRO A 267 -6.76 17.42 43.58
C PRO A 267 -7.65 18.63 43.26
N VAL A 268 -8.57 18.45 42.33
CA VAL A 268 -9.44 19.52 41.80
C VAL A 268 -10.27 20.20 42.92
N GLN A 269 -10.65 19.45 43.95
CA GLN A 269 -11.42 19.94 45.12
C GLN A 269 -10.67 21.00 45.96
N GLU A 270 -9.33 21.06 45.80
CA GLU A 270 -8.49 21.99 46.57
C GLU A 270 -8.08 23.23 45.77
N LEU A 271 -8.61 23.38 44.55
CA LEU A 271 -8.33 24.54 43.69
C LEU A 271 -8.97 25.81 44.26
N THR A 272 -8.19 26.88 44.29
CA THR A 272 -8.71 28.23 44.61
C THR A 272 -9.49 28.81 43.44
N LEU A 273 -10.29 29.83 43.63
CA LEU A 273 -11.02 30.55 42.59
C LEU A 273 -10.09 31.01 41.46
N ALA A 274 -8.90 31.50 41.79
CA ALA A 274 -7.90 31.96 40.82
C ALA A 274 -7.36 30.79 39.97
N GLU A 275 -7.15 29.64 40.57
CA GLU A 275 -6.68 28.43 39.90
C GLU A 275 -7.79 27.79 39.04
N CYS A 276 -9.04 27.78 39.51
CA CYS A 276 -10.20 27.36 38.72
C CYS A 276 -10.33 28.19 37.44
N ALA A 277 -10.24 29.52 37.56
CA ALA A 277 -10.30 30.42 36.38
C ALA A 277 -9.11 30.25 35.45
N SER A 278 -7.91 29.99 35.99
CA SER A 278 -6.70 29.68 35.18
C SER A 278 -6.84 28.37 34.43
N LEU A 279 -7.37 27.34 35.08
CA LEU A 279 -7.57 26.02 34.47
C LEU A 279 -8.53 26.10 33.28
N ILE A 280 -9.67 26.76 33.44
CA ILE A 280 -10.66 26.93 32.38
C ILE A 280 -10.14 27.83 31.24
N SER A 281 -9.21 28.72 31.53
CA SER A 281 -8.57 29.54 30.49
C SER A 281 -7.88 28.69 29.40
N ILE A 282 -7.41 27.50 29.74
CA ILE A 282 -6.68 26.61 28.84
C ILE A 282 -7.60 26.03 27.74
N THR A 283 -8.89 25.82 28.03
CA THR A 283 -9.87 25.20 27.13
C THR A 283 -9.94 25.82 25.73
N ASN A 284 -9.72 27.11 25.64
CA ASN A 284 -9.84 27.85 24.37
C ASN A 284 -8.75 27.49 23.36
N ASN A 285 -7.49 27.40 23.83
CA ASN A 285 -6.35 26.95 23.03
C ASN A 285 -5.18 26.56 23.95
N PRO A 286 -4.94 25.30 24.21
CA PRO A 286 -3.89 24.84 25.12
C PRO A 286 -2.47 25.27 24.71
N THR A 287 -2.19 25.41 23.41
CA THR A 287 -0.88 25.89 22.94
C THR A 287 -0.63 27.35 23.33
N ILE A 288 -1.68 28.16 23.39
CA ILE A 288 -1.59 29.59 23.72
C ILE A 288 -1.68 29.82 25.24
N TYR A 289 -2.54 29.10 25.92
CA TYR A 289 -2.91 29.34 27.31
C TYR A 289 -2.40 28.26 28.28
N GLY A 290 -1.80 27.16 27.78
CA GLY A 290 -1.24 26.11 28.63
C GLY A 290 0.03 26.59 29.35
N PRO A 291 0.10 26.58 30.71
CA PRO A 291 1.20 27.14 31.47
C PRO A 291 2.58 26.55 31.21
N TYR A 292 2.65 25.33 30.64
CA TYR A 292 3.89 24.65 30.26
C TYR A 292 4.19 24.69 28.75
N SER A 293 3.40 25.47 27.98
CA SER A 293 3.71 25.68 26.55
C SER A 293 4.92 26.61 26.39
N ASP A 294 5.85 26.23 25.53
CA ASP A 294 7.03 27.04 25.19
C ASP A 294 6.73 28.17 24.20
N ALA A 295 5.46 28.40 23.86
CA ALA A 295 5.06 29.40 22.91
C ALA A 295 5.32 30.83 23.41
N VAL A 296 5.97 31.64 22.58
CA VAL A 296 6.24 33.06 22.85
C VAL A 296 5.53 33.89 21.79
N PHE A 297 4.74 34.85 22.24
CA PHE A 297 3.93 35.72 21.40
C PHE A 297 4.53 37.14 21.37
N THR A 298 4.90 37.61 20.21
CA THR A 298 5.44 38.96 20.05
C THR A 298 4.38 39.91 19.49
N ASN A 299 4.09 40.96 20.20
CA ASN A 299 3.20 42.05 19.71
C ASN A 299 3.90 42.76 18.55
N SER A 300 3.31 42.72 17.36
CA SER A 300 3.89 43.29 16.14
C SER A 300 4.03 44.83 16.17
N GLU A 301 3.27 45.49 17.03
CA GLU A 301 3.29 46.98 17.13
C GLU A 301 4.25 47.45 18.22
N THR A 302 4.30 46.78 19.35
CA THR A 302 5.09 47.19 20.52
C THR A 302 6.41 46.45 20.67
N GLY A 303 6.56 45.30 20.03
CA GLY A 303 7.70 44.39 20.21
C GLY A 303 7.70 43.66 21.56
N GLU A 304 6.67 43.80 22.36
CA GLU A 304 6.52 43.14 23.65
C GLU A 304 6.35 41.63 23.47
N GLN A 305 7.09 40.83 24.24
CA GLN A 305 6.97 39.38 24.24
C GLN A 305 6.17 38.91 25.44
N LYS A 306 5.21 38.01 25.20
CA LYS A 306 4.40 37.35 26.23
C LYS A 306 4.53 35.86 26.14
N THR A 307 4.71 35.20 27.25
CA THR A 307 4.72 33.74 27.36
C THR A 307 3.30 33.18 27.39
N ALA A 308 3.15 31.87 27.28
CA ALA A 308 1.86 31.22 27.46
C ALA A 308 1.29 31.43 28.86
N ARG A 309 2.13 31.54 29.90
CA ARG A 309 1.71 31.89 31.26
C ARG A 309 1.12 33.31 31.34
N ASP A 310 1.73 34.29 30.68
CA ASP A 310 1.20 35.64 30.59
C ASP A 310 -0.16 35.65 29.91
N LYS A 311 -0.30 34.86 28.85
CA LYS A 311 -1.56 34.69 28.13
C LYS A 311 -2.63 33.97 28.97
N ASN A 312 -2.24 32.98 29.74
CA ASN A 312 -3.14 32.32 30.70
C ASN A 312 -3.65 33.35 31.73
N LYS A 313 -2.77 34.16 32.32
CA LYS A 313 -3.15 35.20 33.29
C LYS A 313 -4.12 36.24 32.69
N GLU A 314 -3.86 36.72 31.48
CA GLU A 314 -4.77 37.63 30.77
C GLU A 314 -6.18 37.03 30.61
N ARG A 315 -6.24 35.74 30.28
CA ARG A 315 -7.51 35.07 30.08
C ARG A 315 -8.17 34.67 31.40
N GLN A 316 -7.42 34.31 32.43
CA GLN A 316 -7.89 34.09 33.78
C GLN A 316 -8.65 35.34 34.31
N GLU A 317 -8.06 36.52 34.14
CA GLU A 317 -8.71 37.80 34.51
C GLU A 317 -10.02 38.03 33.74
N LEU A 318 -10.06 37.61 32.45
CA LEU A 318 -11.30 37.65 31.67
C LEU A 318 -12.37 36.69 32.19
N VAL A 319 -11.96 35.47 32.59
CA VAL A 319 -12.88 34.50 33.24
C VAL A 319 -13.44 35.04 34.53
N LEU A 320 -12.55 35.52 35.42
CA LEU A 320 -12.95 36.15 36.68
C LEU A 320 -13.88 37.35 36.47
N TRP A 321 -13.56 38.24 35.52
CA TRP A 321 -14.44 39.31 35.14
C TRP A 321 -15.81 38.84 34.66
N SER A 322 -15.86 37.76 33.88
CA SER A 322 -17.11 37.17 33.39
C SER A 322 -17.94 36.61 34.54
N MET A 323 -17.30 36.02 35.57
CA MET A 323 -17.97 35.54 36.78
C MET A 323 -18.55 36.70 37.59
N LEU A 324 -17.79 37.80 37.74
CA LEU A 324 -18.25 39.02 38.41
C LEU A 324 -19.43 39.66 37.68
N ASP A 325 -19.34 39.84 36.35
CA ASP A 325 -20.41 40.44 35.53
C ASP A 325 -21.72 39.62 35.61
N GLN A 326 -21.61 38.33 35.82
CA GLN A 326 -22.75 37.44 35.94
C GLN A 326 -23.23 37.23 37.40
N GLY A 327 -22.50 37.77 38.40
CA GLY A 327 -22.87 37.71 39.78
C GLY A 327 -22.57 36.39 40.47
N TYR A 328 -21.68 35.58 39.91
CA TYR A 328 -21.17 34.36 40.54
C TYR A 328 -20.20 34.65 41.68
N ILE A 329 -19.44 35.76 41.58
CA ILE A 329 -18.51 36.23 42.62
C ILE A 329 -18.74 37.70 42.91
N THR A 330 -18.31 38.13 44.09
CA THR A 330 -18.34 39.49 44.56
C THR A 330 -17.12 40.29 44.03
N GLN A 331 -17.16 41.63 44.14
CA GLN A 331 -16.01 42.46 43.76
C GLN A 331 -14.78 42.15 44.65
N GLU A 332 -14.97 41.83 45.90
CA GLU A 332 -13.90 41.51 46.86
C GLU A 332 -13.19 40.18 46.45
N GLU A 333 -13.95 39.12 46.15
CA GLU A 333 -13.44 37.84 45.66
C GLU A 333 -12.71 38.00 44.28
N TYR A 334 -13.24 38.84 43.39
CA TYR A 334 -12.58 39.17 42.14
C TYR A 334 -11.20 39.82 42.36
N ASP A 335 -11.15 40.86 43.21
CA ASP A 335 -9.92 41.61 43.50
C ASP A 335 -8.86 40.70 44.17
N GLU A 336 -9.27 39.80 45.06
CA GLU A 336 -8.42 38.83 45.72
C GLU A 336 -7.88 37.79 44.72
N ALA A 337 -8.74 37.22 43.87
CA ALA A 337 -8.36 36.23 42.87
C ALA A 337 -7.44 36.77 41.78
N VAL A 338 -7.67 38.03 41.34
CA VAL A 338 -6.77 38.69 40.36
C VAL A 338 -5.40 38.94 40.97
N ALA A 339 -5.34 39.30 42.25
CA ALA A 339 -4.10 39.60 42.99
C ALA A 339 -3.32 38.30 43.39
N GLN A 340 -3.96 37.13 43.35
CA GLN A 340 -3.33 35.87 43.69
C GLN A 340 -2.26 35.50 42.67
N GLU A 341 -1.03 35.25 43.12
CA GLU A 341 0.04 34.72 42.28
C GLU A 341 -0.18 33.20 42.08
N LEU A 342 -0.25 32.78 40.83
CA LEU A 342 -0.42 31.36 40.48
C LEU A 342 0.91 30.61 40.55
N VAL A 343 0.93 29.53 41.33
CA VAL A 343 2.07 28.63 41.42
C VAL A 343 1.77 27.37 40.63
N PHE A 344 2.52 27.17 39.54
CA PHE A 344 2.41 25.99 38.73
C PHE A 344 3.46 24.95 39.18
N ASP A 345 3.02 23.84 39.75
CA ASP A 345 3.87 22.79 40.27
C ASP A 345 3.63 21.44 39.58
N ARG A 346 4.61 21.09 38.75
CA ARG A 346 4.61 19.81 37.98
C ARG A 346 5.16 18.64 38.79
N ALA A 347 5.79 18.89 39.92
CA ALA A 347 6.60 17.91 40.63
C ALA A 347 5.80 16.92 41.49
N ALA A 348 4.52 17.16 41.76
CA ALA A 348 3.71 16.27 42.60
C ALA A 348 3.11 15.05 41.85
N GLY A 349 3.12 15.06 40.54
CA GLY A 349 2.72 13.92 39.72
C GLY A 349 3.92 13.00 39.43
N GLU A 350 4.27 12.08 40.34
CA GLU A 350 5.00 10.90 39.88
C GLU A 350 4.10 10.22 38.83
N SER A 351 4.49 10.36 37.55
CA SER A 351 3.86 9.58 36.49
C SER A 351 3.93 8.12 36.90
N THR A 352 2.78 7.52 37.17
CA THR A 352 2.69 6.06 37.23
C THR A 352 3.39 5.52 35.99
N PRO A 353 4.34 4.59 36.09
CA PRO A 353 4.97 4.05 34.91
C PRO A 353 3.86 3.57 33.95
N SER A 354 3.72 4.19 32.79
CA SER A 354 2.75 3.75 31.81
C SER A 354 3.09 2.31 31.41
N THR A 355 2.13 1.42 31.41
CA THR A 355 2.31 0.06 30.87
C THR A 355 2.80 0.18 29.43
N ILE A 356 3.94 -0.43 29.13
CA ILE A 356 4.43 -0.51 27.77
C ILE A 356 3.77 -1.72 27.14
N TYR A 357 2.90 -1.46 26.18
CA TYR A 357 2.21 -2.51 25.43
C TYR A 357 3.14 -3.12 24.39
N SER A 358 2.98 -4.41 24.12
CA SER A 358 3.62 -5.10 22.99
C SER A 358 3.16 -4.52 21.64
N TRP A 359 3.86 -4.86 20.56
CA TRP A 359 3.41 -4.49 19.20
C TRP A 359 2.04 -5.08 18.87
N TYR A 360 1.76 -6.27 19.37
CA TYR A 360 0.48 -6.94 19.16
C TYR A 360 -0.66 -6.25 19.92
N GLU A 361 -0.46 -5.95 21.19
CA GLU A 361 -1.47 -5.27 22.03
C GLU A 361 -1.81 -3.88 21.45
N GLU A 362 -0.81 -3.11 21.01
CA GLU A 362 -1.08 -1.82 20.33
C GLU A 362 -1.84 -2.00 19.03
N GLN A 363 -1.59 -3.07 18.26
CA GLN A 363 -2.34 -3.34 17.04
C GLN A 363 -3.79 -3.72 17.35
N VAL A 364 -4.05 -4.50 18.40
CA VAL A 364 -5.42 -4.79 18.86
C VAL A 364 -6.14 -3.50 19.28
N ILE A 365 -5.46 -2.63 20.03
CA ILE A 365 -6.02 -1.32 20.43
C ILE A 365 -6.39 -0.51 19.19
N SER A 366 -5.53 -0.47 18.19
CA SER A 366 -5.78 0.26 16.93
C SER A 366 -6.97 -0.31 16.17
N ASP A 367 -7.00 -1.64 15.94
CA ASP A 367 -8.07 -2.29 15.17
C ASP A 367 -9.43 -2.14 15.88
N VAL A 368 -9.49 -2.38 17.20
CA VAL A 368 -10.73 -2.20 17.99
C VAL A 368 -11.18 -0.74 17.99
N LYS A 369 -10.24 0.20 18.08
CA LYS A 369 -10.54 1.64 18.01
C LYS A 369 -11.19 2.01 16.69
N ASP A 370 -10.63 1.57 15.57
CA ASP A 370 -11.14 1.87 14.24
C ASP A 370 -12.51 1.23 14.00
N ASP A 371 -12.71 -0.01 14.45
CA ASP A 371 -13.99 -0.70 14.32
C ASP A 371 -15.08 -0.07 15.20
N LEU A 372 -14.78 0.34 16.44
CA LEU A 372 -15.72 1.09 17.30
C LEU A 372 -16.10 2.44 16.67
N LYS A 373 -15.12 3.14 16.08
CA LYS A 373 -15.39 4.40 15.35
C LYS A 373 -16.28 4.15 14.13
N ALA A 374 -16.00 3.13 13.36
CA ALA A 374 -16.79 2.78 12.17
C ALA A 374 -18.20 2.36 12.53
N GLN A 375 -18.37 1.54 13.57
CA GLN A 375 -19.65 0.99 14.01
C GLN A 375 -20.56 2.05 14.65
N TYR A 376 -20.01 2.90 15.53
CA TYR A 376 -20.78 3.80 16.39
C TYR A 376 -20.59 5.28 16.08
N GLY A 377 -19.62 5.65 15.25
CA GLY A 377 -19.33 7.05 14.94
C GLY A 377 -18.79 7.83 16.15
N TYR A 378 -18.06 7.16 17.06
CA TYR A 378 -17.44 7.79 18.20
C TYR A 378 -16.17 8.55 17.82
N SER A 379 -15.81 9.58 18.60
CA SER A 379 -14.54 10.27 18.44
C SER A 379 -13.38 9.41 18.96
N ASP A 380 -12.15 9.75 18.56
CA ASP A 380 -10.93 9.11 19.06
C ASP A 380 -10.85 9.17 20.59
N GLU A 381 -11.28 10.29 21.14
CA GLU A 381 -11.30 10.51 22.58
C GLU A 381 -12.31 9.61 23.31
N ALA A 382 -13.51 9.51 22.75
CA ALA A 382 -14.57 8.67 23.33
C ALA A 382 -14.17 7.18 23.30
N VAL A 383 -13.59 6.73 22.19
CA VAL A 383 -13.11 5.36 22.05
C VAL A 383 -11.90 5.10 22.97
N SER A 384 -10.98 6.05 23.12
CA SER A 384 -9.85 5.91 24.04
C SER A 384 -10.31 5.78 25.48
N LEU A 385 -11.32 6.54 25.90
CA LEU A 385 -11.92 6.40 27.24
C LEU A 385 -12.59 5.04 27.40
N LEU A 386 -13.36 4.60 26.39
CA LEU A 386 -14.05 3.31 26.40
C LEU A 386 -13.06 2.15 26.49
N LEU A 387 -11.97 2.19 25.72
CA LEU A 387 -10.90 1.18 25.74
C LEU A 387 -10.18 1.11 27.07
N THR A 388 -10.00 2.22 27.77
CA THR A 388 -9.22 2.22 29.01
C THR A 388 -10.07 2.02 30.26
N ARG A 389 -11.30 2.56 30.29
CA ARG A 389 -12.17 2.61 31.48
C ARG A 389 -13.59 2.12 31.24
N GLY A 390 -13.86 1.57 30.08
CA GLY A 390 -15.19 1.10 29.71
C GLY A 390 -15.52 -0.31 30.17
N GLY A 391 -14.63 -1.00 30.90
CA GLY A 391 -14.84 -2.38 31.34
C GLY A 391 -14.98 -3.36 30.18
N LEU A 392 -14.25 -3.14 29.08
CA LEU A 392 -14.32 -4.02 27.92
C LEU A 392 -13.55 -5.31 28.14
N SER A 393 -14.12 -6.41 27.67
CA SER A 393 -13.43 -7.69 27.48
C SER A 393 -13.11 -7.87 26.01
N ILE A 394 -11.83 -7.79 25.66
CA ILE A 394 -11.34 -7.89 24.27
C ILE A 394 -10.73 -9.27 24.08
N TYR A 395 -11.32 -10.10 23.23
CA TYR A 395 -10.88 -11.47 22.97
C TYR A 395 -9.98 -11.49 21.74
N THR A 396 -8.67 -11.53 21.99
CA THR A 396 -7.64 -11.42 20.95
C THR A 396 -7.45 -12.72 20.16
N CYS A 397 -6.83 -12.60 19.00
CA CYS A 397 -6.41 -13.71 18.14
C CYS A 397 -4.92 -14.08 18.33
N VAL A 398 -4.23 -13.48 19.30
CA VAL A 398 -2.81 -13.74 19.52
C VAL A 398 -2.56 -15.21 19.82
N ASP A 399 -1.50 -15.76 19.21
CA ASP A 399 -0.87 -16.96 19.71
C ASP A 399 0.33 -16.53 20.58
N PRO A 400 0.29 -16.74 21.90
CA PRO A 400 1.32 -16.26 22.80
C PRO A 400 2.71 -16.81 22.50
N ASP A 401 2.80 -18.06 22.01
CA ASP A 401 4.07 -18.71 21.69
C ASP A 401 4.67 -18.11 20.40
N VAL A 402 3.82 -17.86 19.41
CA VAL A 402 4.22 -17.18 18.17
C VAL A 402 4.67 -15.76 18.46
N GLN A 403 3.88 -14.98 19.24
CA GLN A 403 4.22 -13.60 19.58
C GLN A 403 5.51 -13.53 20.43
N ALA A 404 5.66 -14.42 21.40
CA ALA A 404 6.88 -14.48 22.20
C ALA A 404 8.13 -14.75 21.35
N GLN A 405 8.03 -15.65 20.37
CA GLN A 405 9.12 -15.91 19.44
C GLN A 405 9.43 -14.69 18.55
N VAL A 406 8.40 -13.99 18.07
CA VAL A 406 8.56 -12.75 17.32
C VAL A 406 9.28 -11.70 18.17
N GLU A 407 8.84 -11.48 19.39
CA GLU A 407 9.43 -10.50 20.31
C GLU A 407 10.86 -10.86 20.71
N GLN A 408 11.14 -12.13 20.98
CA GLN A 408 12.50 -12.59 21.30
C GLN A 408 13.49 -12.25 20.18
N ILE A 409 13.10 -12.44 18.92
CA ILE A 409 13.97 -12.17 17.77
C ILE A 409 14.06 -10.66 17.48
N TYR A 410 12.94 -9.93 17.57
CA TYR A 410 12.88 -8.53 17.22
C TYR A 410 13.40 -7.59 18.29
N SER A 411 13.34 -7.95 19.57
CA SER A 411 13.96 -7.18 20.67
C SER A 411 15.49 -7.22 20.63
N ASP A 412 16.08 -8.30 20.13
CA ASP A 412 17.53 -8.45 20.00
C ASP A 412 18.08 -7.72 18.77
N ARG A 413 18.60 -6.52 18.99
CA ARG A 413 19.21 -5.69 17.96
C ARG A 413 20.36 -6.36 17.21
N THR A 414 21.05 -7.33 17.81
CA THR A 414 22.18 -8.03 17.19
C THR A 414 21.75 -8.87 15.97
N ASN A 415 20.47 -9.19 15.86
CA ASN A 415 19.94 -9.88 14.70
C ASN A 415 19.97 -9.02 13.44
N LEU A 416 19.91 -7.68 13.59
CA LEU A 416 19.96 -6.71 12.50
C LEU A 416 20.77 -5.47 12.88
N ASP A 417 21.99 -5.65 13.38
CA ASP A 417 22.87 -4.57 13.83
C ASP A 417 23.57 -3.92 12.63
N TYR A 418 22.96 -2.88 12.11
CA TYR A 418 23.57 -2.06 11.06
C TYR A 418 23.11 -0.60 11.20
N THR A 419 24.08 0.31 11.12
CA THR A 419 23.85 1.75 11.15
C THR A 419 24.31 2.36 9.82
N SER A 420 23.47 3.18 9.19
CA SER A 420 23.79 3.85 7.94
C SER A 420 24.82 4.96 8.11
N SER A 421 25.28 5.52 7.00
CA SER A 421 26.22 6.65 7.01
C SER A 421 25.64 7.93 7.59
N SER A 422 24.32 8.10 7.56
CA SER A 422 23.60 9.22 8.18
C SER A 422 23.29 9.00 9.67
N GLY A 423 23.60 7.81 10.20
CA GLY A 423 23.35 7.45 11.59
C GLY A 423 22.00 6.77 11.84
N GLN A 424 21.23 6.44 10.79
CA GLN A 424 20.01 5.68 10.94
C GLN A 424 20.30 4.22 11.26
N GLN A 425 19.53 3.63 12.16
CA GLN A 425 19.56 2.20 12.42
C GLN A 425 18.66 1.45 11.44
N LEU A 426 19.16 0.33 10.90
CA LEU A 426 18.37 -0.54 10.03
C LEU A 426 17.17 -1.10 10.80
N GLN A 427 16.00 -1.06 10.19
CA GLN A 427 14.73 -1.51 10.76
C GLN A 427 14.19 -2.72 10.03
N SER A 428 13.28 -3.42 10.68
CA SER A 428 12.50 -4.52 10.12
C SER A 428 11.13 -4.56 10.75
N ALA A 429 10.17 -5.07 10.01
CA ALA A 429 8.85 -5.39 10.52
C ALA A 429 8.43 -6.78 10.03
N ILE A 430 7.60 -7.44 10.81
CA ILE A 430 7.03 -8.76 10.49
C ILE A 430 5.56 -8.82 10.87
N THR A 431 4.77 -9.51 10.05
CA THR A 431 3.40 -9.95 10.36
C THR A 431 3.31 -11.43 10.11
N VAL A 432 2.72 -12.18 11.06
CA VAL A 432 2.49 -13.62 11.00
C VAL A 432 1.00 -13.90 11.06
N ILE A 433 0.49 -14.63 10.07
CA ILE A 433 -0.92 -15.02 9.94
C ILE A 433 -1.01 -16.55 10.01
N ASP A 434 -1.93 -17.04 10.80
CA ASP A 434 -2.34 -18.44 10.81
C ASP A 434 -3.20 -18.74 9.57
N ASN A 435 -2.74 -19.67 8.74
CA ASN A 435 -3.38 -19.95 7.45
C ASN A 435 -4.76 -20.60 7.58
N GLU A 436 -5.03 -21.35 8.66
CA GLU A 436 -6.28 -22.05 8.86
C GLU A 436 -7.41 -21.09 9.28
N THR A 437 -7.08 -20.14 10.14
CA THR A 437 -8.06 -19.23 10.78
C THR A 437 -8.10 -17.82 10.18
N GLY A 438 -7.06 -17.42 9.44
CA GLY A 438 -6.85 -16.05 8.99
C GLY A 438 -6.46 -15.08 10.13
N ASN A 439 -6.21 -15.57 11.33
CA ASN A 439 -5.87 -14.75 12.48
C ASN A 439 -4.46 -14.18 12.33
N LEU A 440 -4.29 -12.90 12.63
CA LEU A 440 -2.99 -12.31 12.90
C LEU A 440 -2.54 -12.80 14.27
N VAL A 441 -1.52 -13.67 14.31
CA VAL A 441 -1.07 -14.37 15.52
C VAL A 441 0.22 -13.80 16.10
N GLY A 442 0.97 -13.04 15.31
CA GLY A 442 2.20 -12.39 15.75
C GLY A 442 2.58 -11.19 14.89
N ILE A 443 3.12 -10.13 15.51
CA ILE A 443 3.54 -8.90 14.82
C ILE A 443 4.67 -8.21 15.57
N ALA A 444 5.61 -7.62 14.84
CA ALA A 444 6.56 -6.65 15.37
C ALA A 444 6.82 -5.54 14.36
N GLY A 445 6.76 -4.30 14.83
CA GLY A 445 6.90 -3.10 14.00
C GLY A 445 8.31 -2.57 13.87
N ARG A 446 9.23 -2.92 14.76
CA ARG A 446 10.63 -2.45 14.75
C ARG A 446 11.56 -3.46 15.41
N VAL A 447 12.87 -3.33 15.09
CA VAL A 447 13.94 -4.09 15.76
C VAL A 447 14.53 -3.26 16.90
N GLY A 448 14.76 -3.91 18.04
CA GLY A 448 15.23 -3.32 19.29
C GLY A 448 14.17 -3.36 20.38
N GLU A 449 14.58 -3.20 21.62
CA GLU A 449 13.68 -3.19 22.77
C GLU A 449 12.67 -2.05 22.68
N LYS A 450 11.39 -2.37 22.80
CA LYS A 450 10.30 -1.39 22.82
C LYS A 450 10.21 -0.77 24.21
N THR A 451 10.55 0.51 24.32
CA THR A 451 10.62 1.25 25.58
C THR A 451 9.57 2.34 25.73
N GLY A 452 8.59 2.38 24.82
CA GLY A 452 7.49 3.33 24.85
C GLY A 452 6.35 2.92 23.93
N ASN A 453 5.18 3.51 24.16
CA ASN A 453 3.99 3.30 23.39
C ASN A 453 3.91 4.24 22.17
N LEU A 454 3.02 3.95 21.22
CA LEU A 454 2.72 4.74 20.03
C LEU A 454 3.95 5.00 19.12
N TRP A 455 4.89 4.09 19.12
CA TRP A 455 5.95 4.12 18.13
C TRP A 455 5.37 3.72 16.76
N MET A 456 5.90 4.35 15.69
CA MET A 456 5.55 3.96 14.33
C MET A 456 5.75 2.45 14.14
N ASN A 457 4.67 1.75 13.81
CA ASN A 457 4.64 0.33 13.50
C ASN A 457 4.90 0.15 12.00
N PHE A 458 6.13 -0.21 11.60
CA PHE A 458 6.44 -0.43 10.18
C PHE A 458 5.70 -1.62 9.58
N ALA A 459 5.02 -2.43 10.39
CA ALA A 459 4.23 -3.55 9.89
C ALA A 459 2.86 -3.11 9.32
N THR A 460 2.32 -2.00 9.79
CA THR A 460 0.98 -1.50 9.44
C THR A 460 0.96 -0.03 9.01
N ASP A 461 1.73 0.85 9.70
CA ASP A 461 1.64 2.31 9.49
C ASP A 461 2.51 2.81 8.34
N SER A 462 3.37 1.95 7.78
CA SER A 462 4.33 2.34 6.75
C SER A 462 4.17 1.48 5.51
N LYS A 463 3.79 2.09 4.40
CA LYS A 463 3.81 1.45 3.08
C LYS A 463 5.20 1.57 2.47
N ARG A 464 5.72 0.47 1.92
CA ARG A 464 7.05 0.36 1.30
C ARG A 464 6.96 -0.39 -0.03
N GLN A 465 7.79 -0.03 -1.00
CA GLN A 465 7.79 -0.68 -2.30
C GLN A 465 8.18 -2.17 -2.16
N PRO A 466 7.34 -3.10 -2.64
CA PRO A 466 7.58 -4.53 -2.48
C PRO A 466 8.67 -5.09 -3.40
N GLY A 467 9.07 -4.36 -4.44
CA GLY A 467 9.96 -4.87 -5.46
C GLY A 467 9.43 -6.18 -6.07
N SER A 468 10.30 -7.10 -6.43
CA SER A 468 9.91 -8.37 -7.07
C SER A 468 9.03 -9.29 -6.22
N SER A 469 8.74 -8.98 -4.93
CA SER A 469 7.80 -9.79 -4.16
C SER A 469 6.35 -9.62 -4.62
N ILE A 470 6.03 -8.57 -5.37
CA ILE A 470 4.70 -8.36 -5.95
C ILE A 470 4.38 -9.33 -7.12
N LYS A 471 5.40 -9.83 -7.83
CA LYS A 471 5.24 -10.62 -9.07
C LYS A 471 4.27 -11.80 -8.99
N PRO A 472 4.27 -12.61 -7.92
CA PRO A 472 3.27 -13.68 -7.77
C PRO A 472 1.84 -13.16 -7.80
N LEU A 473 1.58 -11.98 -7.22
CA LEU A 473 0.25 -11.38 -7.07
C LEU A 473 -0.21 -10.65 -8.33
N SER A 474 0.65 -9.80 -8.89
CA SER A 474 0.28 -8.87 -9.98
C SER A 474 0.52 -9.41 -11.38
N VAL A 475 1.42 -10.39 -11.54
CA VAL A 475 1.81 -10.89 -12.87
C VAL A 475 1.35 -12.32 -13.08
N TYR A 476 1.80 -13.24 -12.21
CA TYR A 476 1.65 -14.66 -12.47
C TYR A 476 0.30 -15.23 -12.02
N ALA A 477 -0.24 -14.79 -10.88
CA ALA A 477 -1.58 -15.22 -10.46
C ALA A 477 -2.65 -14.83 -11.47
N PRO A 478 -2.76 -13.55 -11.93
CA PRO A 478 -3.73 -13.19 -12.95
C PRO A 478 -3.51 -13.93 -14.27
N ALA A 479 -2.25 -14.14 -14.69
CA ALA A 479 -1.97 -14.86 -15.94
C ALA A 479 -2.38 -16.34 -15.89
N PHE A 480 -2.19 -17.01 -14.74
CA PHE A 480 -2.68 -18.37 -14.51
C PHE A 480 -4.21 -18.42 -14.39
N GLU A 481 -4.79 -17.48 -13.64
CA GLU A 481 -6.23 -17.42 -13.40
C GLU A 481 -7.04 -17.22 -14.69
N MET A 482 -6.51 -16.39 -15.60
CA MET A 482 -7.06 -16.14 -16.92
C MET A 482 -6.76 -17.28 -17.92
N GLY A 483 -5.93 -18.28 -17.56
CA GLY A 483 -5.53 -19.37 -18.43
C GLY A 483 -4.62 -18.96 -19.60
N LEU A 484 -3.89 -17.86 -19.45
CA LEU A 484 -3.01 -17.31 -20.49
C LEU A 484 -1.67 -18.07 -20.57
N ILE A 485 -1.23 -18.60 -19.44
CA ILE A 485 0.02 -19.36 -19.29
C ILE A 485 -0.16 -20.56 -18.37
N SER A 486 0.78 -21.48 -18.45
CA SER A 486 0.98 -22.57 -17.47
C SER A 486 2.44 -22.58 -17.00
N PRO A 487 2.81 -23.34 -15.97
CA PRO A 487 4.20 -23.43 -15.50
C PRO A 487 5.22 -23.86 -16.55
N ILE A 488 4.79 -24.60 -17.58
CA ILE A 488 5.62 -25.11 -18.67
C ILE A 488 5.58 -24.22 -19.91
N SER A 489 4.71 -23.20 -19.98
CA SER A 489 4.70 -22.22 -21.07
C SER A 489 6.06 -21.55 -21.18
N VAL A 490 6.52 -21.32 -22.42
CA VAL A 490 7.83 -20.73 -22.71
C VAL A 490 7.67 -19.29 -23.18
N LEU A 491 8.48 -18.41 -22.60
CA LEU A 491 8.57 -17.00 -22.97
C LEU A 491 10.03 -16.59 -23.12
N ASP A 492 10.26 -15.46 -23.77
CA ASP A 492 11.60 -14.99 -24.09
C ASP A 492 12.16 -14.11 -22.97
N ASP A 493 13.19 -14.58 -22.26
CA ASP A 493 14.01 -13.79 -21.33
C ASP A 493 14.92 -12.87 -22.14
N TYR A 494 14.32 -11.81 -22.69
CA TYR A 494 14.94 -10.82 -23.55
C TYR A 494 14.26 -9.45 -23.33
N PRO A 495 14.94 -8.32 -23.52
CA PRO A 495 14.34 -7.01 -23.33
C PRO A 495 13.05 -6.85 -24.11
N HIS A 496 12.09 -6.13 -23.52
CA HIS A 496 10.81 -5.87 -24.15
C HIS A 496 10.90 -4.69 -25.13
N GLU A 497 11.61 -3.64 -24.75
CA GLU A 497 11.73 -2.42 -25.53
C GLU A 497 13.05 -1.65 -25.24
N VAL A 498 13.28 -0.57 -25.95
CA VAL A 498 14.37 0.38 -25.68
C VAL A 498 13.83 1.59 -24.92
N MET A 499 14.19 1.74 -23.66
CA MET A 499 13.81 2.86 -22.82
C MET A 499 15.04 3.72 -22.48
N GLY A 500 14.97 5.03 -22.75
CA GLY A 500 16.10 5.91 -22.49
C GLY A 500 17.38 5.57 -23.28
N GLY A 501 17.25 4.92 -24.45
CA GLY A 501 18.36 4.51 -25.29
C GLY A 501 19.07 3.21 -24.83
N ARG A 502 18.48 2.47 -23.90
CA ARG A 502 19.00 1.18 -23.39
C ARG A 502 17.92 0.10 -23.45
N PRO A 503 18.32 -1.18 -23.67
CA PRO A 503 17.40 -2.29 -23.54
C PRO A 503 16.72 -2.31 -22.16
N TRP A 504 15.40 -2.51 -22.15
CA TRP A 504 14.59 -2.54 -20.93
C TRP A 504 13.54 -3.67 -20.99
N PRO A 505 13.21 -4.34 -19.87
CA PRO A 505 13.89 -4.24 -18.57
C PRO A 505 15.21 -5.03 -18.56
N VAL A 506 16.00 -4.84 -17.51
CA VAL A 506 17.23 -5.58 -17.28
C VAL A 506 17.02 -6.56 -16.13
N ASN A 507 17.49 -7.78 -16.26
CA ASN A 507 17.54 -8.72 -15.14
C ASN A 507 18.58 -8.31 -14.11
N VAL A 508 18.41 -8.73 -12.86
CA VAL A 508 19.27 -8.34 -11.73
C VAL A 508 20.76 -8.67 -11.98
N ASP A 509 21.03 -9.74 -12.71
CA ASP A 509 22.40 -10.18 -13.09
C ASP A 509 22.88 -9.64 -14.45
N GLY A 510 22.05 -8.82 -15.09
CA GLY A 510 22.37 -8.20 -16.40
C GLY A 510 22.39 -9.18 -17.59
N ARG A 511 21.91 -10.41 -17.43
CA ARG A 511 21.95 -11.45 -18.47
C ARG A 511 20.57 -11.74 -19.02
N TYR A 512 20.52 -12.11 -20.30
CA TYR A 512 19.33 -12.57 -21.00
C TYR A 512 19.55 -14.00 -21.50
N ARG A 513 18.68 -14.94 -21.10
CA ARG A 513 18.85 -16.37 -21.38
C ARG A 513 18.21 -16.80 -22.69
N GLY A 514 17.26 -15.97 -23.18
CA GLY A 514 16.42 -16.35 -24.30
C GLY A 514 15.20 -17.16 -23.85
N LEU A 515 14.86 -18.22 -24.57
CA LEU A 515 13.66 -19.01 -24.29
C LEU A 515 13.76 -19.71 -22.93
N VAL A 516 12.82 -19.41 -22.03
CA VAL A 516 12.73 -19.99 -20.68
C VAL A 516 11.30 -20.32 -20.33
N THR A 517 11.10 -21.30 -19.44
CA THR A 517 9.76 -21.63 -18.96
C THR A 517 9.27 -20.58 -17.92
N VAL A 518 7.95 -20.42 -17.80
CA VAL A 518 7.32 -19.61 -16.75
C VAL A 518 7.80 -20.01 -15.37
N ARG A 519 7.94 -21.32 -15.11
CA ARG A 519 8.52 -21.86 -13.87
C ARG A 519 9.92 -21.30 -13.60
N GLN A 520 10.80 -21.33 -14.60
CA GLN A 520 12.15 -20.76 -14.49
C GLN A 520 12.11 -19.23 -14.29
N ALA A 521 11.22 -18.55 -15.00
CA ALA A 521 11.12 -17.10 -14.94
C ALA A 521 10.68 -16.60 -13.55
N LEU A 522 9.62 -17.16 -12.97
CA LEU A 522 9.15 -16.79 -11.65
C LEU A 522 10.13 -17.20 -10.55
N SER A 523 10.65 -18.44 -10.62
CA SER A 523 11.58 -18.96 -9.61
C SER A 523 12.92 -18.22 -9.57
N ASN A 524 13.40 -17.69 -10.70
CA ASN A 524 14.59 -16.84 -10.79
C ASN A 524 14.25 -15.33 -10.77
N SER A 525 12.97 -14.99 -10.77
CA SER A 525 12.51 -13.60 -10.71
C SER A 525 12.97 -12.74 -11.90
N TYR A 526 12.96 -13.28 -13.13
CA TYR A 526 13.38 -12.53 -14.32
C TYR A 526 12.42 -11.36 -14.58
N ASN A 527 13.00 -10.17 -14.75
CA ASN A 527 12.24 -8.95 -14.98
C ASN A 527 11.63 -8.91 -16.38
N THR A 528 12.41 -9.35 -17.39
CA THR A 528 12.01 -9.39 -18.79
C THR A 528 10.74 -10.19 -19.01
N VAL A 529 10.68 -11.40 -18.44
CA VAL A 529 9.50 -12.28 -18.58
C VAL A 529 8.31 -11.71 -17.81
N SER A 530 8.54 -11.15 -16.60
CA SER A 530 7.45 -10.51 -15.83
C SER A 530 6.83 -9.34 -16.60
N VAL A 531 7.66 -8.52 -17.25
CA VAL A 531 7.21 -7.43 -18.10
C VAL A 531 6.41 -7.94 -19.30
N ARG A 532 6.88 -8.98 -20.00
CA ARG A 532 6.16 -9.58 -21.14
C ARG A 532 4.82 -10.17 -20.72
N VAL A 533 4.77 -10.93 -19.65
CA VAL A 533 3.50 -11.49 -19.16
C VAL A 533 2.51 -10.39 -18.85
N LEU A 534 2.97 -9.32 -18.18
CA LEU A 534 2.10 -8.21 -17.82
C LEU A 534 1.68 -7.38 -19.03
N ALA A 535 2.64 -6.95 -19.86
CA ALA A 535 2.38 -6.03 -20.97
C ALA A 535 1.63 -6.70 -22.13
N ASP A 536 2.04 -7.93 -22.49
CA ASP A 536 1.56 -8.57 -23.72
C ASP A 536 0.35 -9.49 -23.49
N LEU A 537 0.17 -10.01 -22.26
CA LEU A 537 -0.84 -11.04 -21.98
C LEU A 537 -1.91 -10.57 -20.98
N VAL A 538 -1.52 -10.08 -19.78
CA VAL A 538 -2.47 -9.70 -18.73
C VAL A 538 -3.02 -8.29 -18.95
N THR A 539 -2.21 -7.35 -19.29
CA THR A 539 -2.32 -5.88 -19.33
C THR A 539 -2.24 -5.21 -17.96
N PRO A 540 -1.71 -3.97 -17.88
CA PRO A 540 -1.60 -3.26 -16.61
C PRO A 540 -2.94 -3.02 -15.92
N GLU A 541 -3.98 -2.66 -16.67
CA GLU A 541 -5.32 -2.39 -16.13
C GLU A 541 -5.96 -3.64 -15.53
N ASN A 542 -5.86 -4.79 -16.21
CA ASN A 542 -6.39 -6.04 -15.70
C ASN A 542 -5.61 -6.51 -14.46
N SER A 543 -4.29 -6.32 -14.45
CA SER A 543 -3.45 -6.65 -13.29
C SER A 543 -3.77 -5.77 -12.09
N PHE A 544 -3.93 -4.46 -12.29
CA PHE A 544 -4.29 -3.50 -11.25
C PHE A 544 -5.62 -3.90 -10.59
N ASN A 545 -6.69 -4.04 -11.39
CA ASN A 545 -8.00 -4.44 -10.91
C ASN A 545 -7.95 -5.81 -10.21
N PHE A 546 -7.18 -6.76 -10.78
CA PHE A 546 -7.05 -8.08 -10.19
C PHE A 546 -6.41 -8.04 -8.79
N VAL A 547 -5.37 -7.22 -8.61
CA VAL A 547 -4.68 -7.08 -7.32
C VAL A 547 -5.58 -6.43 -6.28
N GLU A 548 -6.33 -5.39 -6.66
CA GLU A 548 -7.28 -4.75 -5.76
C GLU A 548 -8.47 -5.65 -5.40
N GLU A 549 -9.07 -6.31 -6.40
CA GLU A 549 -10.28 -7.12 -6.21
C GLU A 549 -10.01 -8.46 -5.52
N HIS A 550 -8.86 -9.10 -5.78
CA HIS A 550 -8.56 -10.44 -5.29
C HIS A 550 -7.61 -10.48 -4.08
N PHE A 551 -6.73 -9.50 -3.96
CA PHE A 551 -5.75 -9.45 -2.86
C PHE A 551 -5.96 -8.25 -1.94
N HIS A 552 -6.91 -7.38 -2.25
CA HIS A 552 -7.27 -6.19 -1.48
C HIS A 552 -6.08 -5.28 -1.14
N LEU A 553 -5.07 -5.24 -2.03
CA LEU A 553 -3.97 -4.29 -1.89
C LEU A 553 -4.44 -2.91 -2.37
N ASP A 554 -4.26 -1.91 -1.52
CA ASP A 554 -4.63 -0.52 -1.79
C ASP A 554 -3.57 0.13 -2.69
N LEU A 555 -3.82 0.10 -4.00
CA LEU A 555 -2.98 0.66 -5.06
C LEU A 555 -3.46 2.07 -5.46
N GLU A 556 -2.61 2.81 -6.17
CA GLU A 556 -2.89 4.19 -6.54
C GLU A 556 -3.23 4.30 -8.04
N ASP A 557 -4.46 4.71 -8.37
CA ASP A 557 -4.90 4.89 -9.76
C ASP A 557 -4.55 6.27 -10.36
N GLY A 558 -4.21 7.24 -9.48
CA GLY A 558 -3.76 8.55 -9.92
C GLY A 558 -3.71 9.61 -8.83
N VAL A 559 -2.51 9.96 -8.41
CA VAL A 559 -2.26 11.02 -7.41
C VAL A 559 -1.23 12.02 -7.90
N GLU A 560 -1.41 13.29 -7.58
CA GLU A 560 -0.44 14.33 -7.89
C GLU A 560 0.63 14.45 -6.78
N ILE A 561 1.86 14.03 -7.09
CA ILE A 561 3.01 14.15 -6.19
C ILE A 561 4.07 15.04 -6.83
N GLY A 562 4.39 16.17 -6.18
CA GLY A 562 5.42 17.09 -6.68
C GLY A 562 5.12 17.69 -8.06
N GLY A 563 3.85 17.87 -8.42
CA GLY A 563 3.42 18.40 -9.72
C GLY A 563 3.42 17.36 -10.86
N GLN A 564 3.54 16.07 -10.54
CA GLN A 564 3.46 14.96 -11.48
C GLN A 564 2.38 13.98 -11.06
N MET A 565 1.57 13.54 -12.02
CA MET A 565 0.64 12.44 -11.80
C MET A 565 1.42 11.14 -11.66
N LYS A 566 1.15 10.40 -10.58
CA LYS A 566 1.67 9.07 -10.31
C LYS A 566 0.52 8.10 -10.30
N SER A 567 0.73 6.92 -10.83
CA SER A 567 -0.27 5.84 -10.87
C SER A 567 0.45 4.51 -10.85
N ASP A 568 -0.16 3.53 -10.22
CA ASP A 568 0.34 2.15 -10.20
C ASP A 568 -0.18 1.35 -11.39
N ILE A 569 -1.14 1.91 -12.18
CA ILE A 569 -1.55 1.34 -13.47
C ILE A 569 -0.41 1.52 -14.46
N GLY A 570 0.50 0.56 -14.48
CA GLY A 570 1.67 0.61 -15.36
C GLY A 570 2.48 -0.68 -15.35
N VAL A 571 3.22 -0.91 -16.44
CA VAL A 571 4.03 -2.13 -16.59
C VAL A 571 5.10 -2.21 -15.52
N ALA A 572 5.86 -1.14 -15.27
CA ALA A 572 6.95 -1.15 -14.31
C ALA A 572 6.47 -1.28 -12.84
N PRO A 573 5.46 -0.50 -12.36
CA PRO A 573 4.96 -0.65 -11.00
C PRO A 573 4.48 -2.07 -10.71
N LEU A 574 3.65 -2.64 -11.57
CA LEU A 574 3.02 -3.93 -11.34
C LEU A 574 3.94 -5.13 -11.62
N SER A 575 4.89 -5.05 -12.57
CA SER A 575 5.80 -6.17 -12.87
C SER A 575 7.07 -6.20 -12.03
N MET A 576 7.49 -5.08 -11.44
CA MET A 576 8.74 -4.97 -10.67
C MET A 576 8.55 -4.40 -9.26
N GLY A 577 7.35 -3.93 -8.92
CA GLY A 577 7.00 -3.48 -7.58
C GLY A 577 7.46 -2.07 -7.22
N GLY A 578 7.62 -1.21 -8.22
CA GLY A 578 7.89 0.22 -8.02
C GLY A 578 6.61 1.01 -7.78
N LEU A 579 5.78 0.58 -6.83
CA LEU A 579 4.50 1.19 -6.51
C LEU A 579 4.66 2.60 -5.95
N THR A 580 3.64 3.44 -6.14
CA THR A 580 3.61 4.86 -5.74
C THR A 580 3.83 5.04 -4.25
N TYR A 581 3.04 4.39 -3.42
CA TYR A 581 3.20 4.37 -1.96
C TYR A 581 3.80 3.05 -1.46
N GLY A 582 3.55 1.95 -2.16
CA GLY A 582 3.95 0.61 -1.74
C GLY A 582 2.87 -0.09 -0.92
N VAL A 583 3.29 -1.09 -0.14
CA VAL A 583 2.45 -1.97 0.69
C VAL A 583 3.08 -2.15 2.07
N ASN A 584 2.33 -2.60 3.05
CA ASN A 584 2.84 -2.96 4.37
C ASN A 584 2.97 -4.49 4.55
N THR A 585 3.50 -4.96 5.69
CA THR A 585 3.71 -6.40 5.90
C THR A 585 2.42 -7.15 6.18
N ARG A 586 1.41 -6.52 6.78
CA ARG A 586 0.11 -7.13 7.03
C ARG A 586 -0.60 -7.43 5.71
N ASP A 587 -0.70 -6.44 4.81
CA ASP A 587 -1.33 -6.60 3.50
C ASP A 587 -0.63 -7.68 2.67
N MET A 588 0.71 -7.70 2.69
CA MET A 588 1.48 -8.72 1.96
C MET A 588 1.34 -10.13 2.56
N ALA A 589 1.20 -10.25 3.87
CA ALA A 589 0.96 -11.55 4.50
C ALA A 589 -0.45 -12.07 4.16
N GLU A 590 -1.47 -11.22 4.20
CA GLU A 590 -2.84 -11.55 3.79
C GLU A 590 -2.91 -12.01 2.33
N ALA A 591 -2.31 -11.24 1.41
CA ALA A 591 -2.29 -11.57 -0.01
C ALA A 591 -1.58 -12.90 -0.31
N PHE A 592 -0.48 -13.20 0.39
CA PHE A 592 0.26 -14.45 0.18
C PHE A 592 -0.38 -15.65 0.87
N ALA A 593 -1.16 -15.46 1.94
CA ALA A 593 -1.90 -16.54 2.61
C ALA A 593 -2.91 -17.22 1.69
N VAL A 594 -3.32 -16.56 0.62
CA VAL A 594 -4.20 -17.13 -0.42
C VAL A 594 -3.59 -18.40 -1.06
N PHE A 595 -2.28 -18.44 -1.24
CA PHE A 595 -1.63 -19.57 -1.92
C PHE A 595 -1.63 -20.88 -1.10
N PRO A 596 -1.20 -20.93 0.18
CA PRO A 596 -1.31 -22.14 0.99
C PRO A 596 -2.77 -22.53 1.26
N ASN A 597 -3.71 -21.55 1.24
CA ASN A 597 -5.14 -21.78 1.46
C ASN A 597 -5.91 -22.21 0.20
N GLY A 598 -5.21 -22.55 -0.88
CA GLY A 598 -5.83 -23.07 -2.10
C GLY A 598 -6.73 -22.08 -2.83
N GLY A 599 -6.45 -20.80 -2.73
CA GLY A 599 -7.18 -19.72 -3.41
C GLY A 599 -8.19 -18.98 -2.54
N LEU A 600 -8.24 -19.25 -1.24
CA LEU A 600 -9.11 -18.53 -0.30
C LEU A 600 -8.36 -17.34 0.31
N TYR A 601 -8.89 -16.14 0.13
CA TYR A 601 -8.47 -14.94 0.85
C TYR A 601 -9.20 -14.85 2.19
N GLN A 602 -8.48 -14.46 3.23
CA GLN A 602 -9.02 -14.17 4.54
C GLN A 602 -8.41 -12.87 5.03
N LYS A 603 -9.26 -11.87 5.29
CA LYS A 603 -8.82 -10.64 5.94
C LYS A 603 -8.34 -10.96 7.34
N SER A 604 -7.12 -10.56 7.67
CA SER A 604 -6.58 -10.83 9.00
C SER A 604 -7.27 -10.02 10.07
N ARG A 605 -7.40 -10.62 11.23
CA ARG A 605 -8.03 -10.00 12.42
C ARG A 605 -7.16 -10.19 13.65
N THR A 606 -7.13 -9.20 14.51
CA THR A 606 -6.39 -9.22 15.77
C THR A 606 -7.24 -9.62 16.97
N TYR A 607 -8.56 -9.59 16.81
CA TYR A 607 -9.52 -9.98 17.85
C TYR A 607 -10.75 -10.65 17.22
N THR A 608 -11.46 -11.44 18.02
CA THR A 608 -12.67 -12.15 17.61
C THR A 608 -13.95 -11.44 18.02
N LYS A 609 -13.98 -10.87 19.24
CA LYS A 609 -15.11 -10.10 19.75
C LYS A 609 -14.66 -9.13 20.83
N VAL A 610 -15.45 -8.07 21.02
CA VAL A 610 -15.35 -7.15 22.16
C VAL A 610 -16.69 -7.18 22.88
N THR A 611 -16.69 -7.48 24.17
CA THR A 611 -17.88 -7.51 25.01
C THR A 611 -17.76 -6.55 26.17
N ARG A 612 -18.88 -6.28 26.81
CA ARG A 612 -18.97 -5.48 28.01
C ARG A 612 -20.05 -6.02 28.92
N GLU A 613 -19.80 -6.04 30.21
CA GLU A 613 -20.81 -6.38 31.21
C GLU A 613 -21.58 -5.11 31.63
N VAL A 614 -22.89 -5.11 31.44
CA VAL A 614 -23.80 -4.05 31.86
C VAL A 614 -24.89 -4.68 32.72
N ASP A 615 -24.99 -4.27 34.00
CA ASP A 615 -25.95 -4.77 34.97
C ASP A 615 -25.92 -6.32 35.12
N GLY A 616 -24.75 -6.94 35.04
CA GLY A 616 -24.58 -8.39 35.13
C GLY A 616 -24.94 -9.14 33.83
N VAL A 617 -25.07 -8.44 32.70
CA VAL A 617 -25.36 -9.02 31.39
C VAL A 617 -24.23 -8.70 30.43
N GLU A 618 -23.57 -9.74 29.88
CA GLU A 618 -22.57 -9.57 28.84
C GLU A 618 -23.26 -9.10 27.54
N THR A 619 -22.81 -7.97 27.02
CA THR A 619 -23.26 -7.37 25.75
C THR A 619 -22.11 -7.37 24.76
N VAL A 620 -22.33 -7.88 23.55
CA VAL A 620 -21.36 -7.84 22.47
C VAL A 620 -21.42 -6.47 21.80
N LEU A 621 -20.29 -5.75 21.80
CA LEU A 621 -20.14 -4.47 21.14
C LEU A 621 -19.61 -4.64 19.70
N LEU A 622 -18.59 -5.47 19.54
CA LEU A 622 -18.02 -5.81 18.23
C LEU A 622 -17.94 -7.32 18.11
N GLU A 623 -18.24 -7.83 16.94
CA GLU A 623 -18.06 -9.23 16.56
C GLU A 623 -17.31 -9.31 15.23
N ASN A 624 -16.07 -9.75 15.29
CA ASN A 624 -15.18 -9.86 14.13
C ASN A 624 -15.19 -11.31 13.64
N GLN A 625 -16.17 -11.65 12.80
CA GLN A 625 -16.28 -12.99 12.20
C GLN A 625 -15.22 -13.17 11.10
N PRO A 626 -14.68 -14.40 10.93
CA PRO A 626 -13.78 -14.68 9.83
C PRO A 626 -14.52 -14.55 8.49
N GLU A 627 -14.05 -13.65 7.66
CA GLU A 627 -14.52 -13.50 6.29
C GLU A 627 -13.57 -14.25 5.35
N SER A 628 -14.11 -15.23 4.60
CA SER A 628 -13.34 -15.99 3.62
C SER A 628 -13.96 -15.81 2.24
N GLU A 629 -13.15 -15.45 1.27
CA GLU A 629 -13.53 -15.28 -0.12
C GLU A 629 -12.68 -16.17 -1.03
N ALA A 630 -13.32 -16.87 -1.97
CA ALA A 630 -12.62 -17.65 -2.98
C ALA A 630 -12.19 -16.70 -4.11
N VAL A 631 -10.93 -16.26 -4.06
CA VAL A 631 -10.39 -15.24 -4.98
C VAL A 631 -9.56 -15.85 -6.10
N LEU A 632 -9.03 -17.07 -5.95
CA LEU A 632 -8.33 -17.79 -6.99
C LEU A 632 -8.87 -19.22 -7.12
N LYS A 633 -8.73 -19.79 -8.31
CA LYS A 633 -8.87 -21.24 -8.50
C LYS A 633 -7.78 -21.98 -7.72
N SER A 634 -8.10 -23.17 -7.22
CA SER A 634 -7.13 -24.02 -6.55
C SER A 634 -5.93 -24.36 -7.47
N GLU A 635 -6.17 -24.39 -8.76
CA GLU A 635 -5.18 -24.60 -9.82
C GLU A 635 -4.14 -23.48 -9.84
N THR A 636 -4.61 -22.24 -9.83
CA THR A 636 -3.76 -21.04 -9.82
C THR A 636 -2.91 -20.99 -8.56
N ALA A 637 -3.52 -21.19 -7.40
CA ALA A 637 -2.82 -21.26 -6.12
C ALA A 637 -1.76 -22.36 -6.09
N TYR A 638 -2.07 -23.54 -6.62
CA TYR A 638 -1.13 -24.66 -6.73
C TYR A 638 0.06 -24.33 -7.64
N TYR A 639 -0.18 -23.72 -8.81
CA TYR A 639 0.90 -23.34 -9.73
C TYR A 639 1.88 -22.38 -9.09
N VAL A 640 1.37 -21.29 -8.49
CA VAL A 640 2.22 -20.32 -7.78
C VAL A 640 2.98 -21.01 -6.66
N ASN A 641 2.29 -21.76 -5.81
CA ASN A 641 2.87 -22.48 -4.68
C ASN A 641 3.98 -23.44 -5.12
N SER A 642 3.72 -24.27 -6.15
CA SER A 642 4.69 -25.22 -6.68
C SER A 642 5.99 -24.56 -7.17
N ILE A 643 5.91 -23.33 -7.71
CA ILE A 643 7.06 -22.58 -8.20
C ILE A 643 7.79 -21.87 -7.06
N LEU A 644 7.06 -21.27 -6.11
CA LEU A 644 7.67 -20.54 -4.99
C LEU A 644 8.44 -21.44 -4.01
N ARG A 645 8.16 -22.74 -3.97
CA ARG A 645 8.97 -23.76 -3.27
C ARG A 645 10.40 -23.83 -3.83
N GLU A 646 10.57 -23.66 -5.13
CA GLU A 646 11.90 -23.67 -5.75
C GLU A 646 12.73 -22.43 -5.38
N VAL A 647 12.08 -21.30 -5.17
CA VAL A 647 12.75 -20.07 -4.70
C VAL A 647 13.44 -20.32 -3.37
N VAL A 648 12.71 -20.89 -2.41
CA VAL A 648 13.20 -21.16 -1.05
C VAL A 648 14.39 -22.13 -1.07
N THR A 649 14.35 -23.16 -1.90
CA THR A 649 15.47 -24.12 -2.07
C THR A 649 16.74 -23.42 -2.54
N ARG A 650 16.63 -22.41 -3.44
CA ARG A 650 17.78 -21.69 -3.99
C ARG A 650 18.39 -20.68 -3.01
N VAL A 651 17.55 -20.02 -2.20
CA VAL A 651 18.03 -19.03 -1.23
C VAL A 651 18.52 -19.61 0.09
N ASN A 652 18.51 -20.96 0.19
CA ASN A 652 19.05 -21.73 1.31
C ASN A 652 18.49 -21.35 2.69
N THR A 653 17.18 -21.44 2.84
CA THR A 653 16.52 -21.33 4.14
C THR A 653 16.78 -22.55 5.04
N SER A 654 17.36 -23.60 4.47
CA SER A 654 17.41 -24.95 5.00
C SER A 654 18.35 -25.16 6.19
N GLY A 655 18.97 -24.11 6.74
CA GLY A 655 19.88 -24.29 7.87
C GLY A 655 19.19 -24.50 9.23
N ASN A 656 17.90 -24.12 9.38
CA ASN A 656 17.24 -24.04 10.67
C ASN A 656 15.84 -24.68 10.71
N PHE A 657 15.30 -25.14 9.59
CA PHE A 657 14.06 -25.89 9.56
C PHE A 657 14.33 -27.37 9.47
N ASP A 658 13.56 -28.17 10.19
CA ASP A 658 13.58 -29.63 10.01
C ASP A 658 13.21 -29.97 8.56
N SER A 659 13.90 -30.97 8.01
CA SER A 659 13.99 -31.22 6.57
C SER A 659 12.69 -31.66 5.88
N GLY A 660 11.58 -31.71 6.60
CA GLY A 660 10.29 -32.24 6.14
C GLY A 660 9.20 -31.17 5.93
N MET A 661 9.32 -30.01 6.57
CA MET A 661 8.33 -28.94 6.42
C MET A 661 8.36 -28.32 5.02
N ALA A 662 7.19 -28.25 4.38
CA ALA A 662 7.06 -27.56 3.10
C ALA A 662 7.10 -26.04 3.29
N ILE A 663 8.00 -25.38 2.55
CA ILE A 663 8.17 -23.92 2.60
C ILE A 663 8.10 -23.38 1.18
N ALA A 664 7.41 -22.27 1.00
CA ALA A 664 7.39 -21.50 -0.22
C ALA A 664 7.54 -20.01 0.10
N GLY A 665 7.98 -19.21 -0.86
CA GLY A 665 8.14 -17.77 -0.61
C GLY A 665 8.80 -17.02 -1.74
N LYS A 666 8.82 -15.69 -1.61
CA LYS A 666 9.35 -14.77 -2.62
C LYS A 666 10.17 -13.66 -1.99
N THR A 667 11.33 -13.41 -2.55
CA THR A 667 12.17 -12.26 -2.20
C THR A 667 11.73 -11.02 -2.97
N GLY A 668 11.81 -9.86 -2.32
CA GLY A 668 11.67 -8.54 -2.91
C GLY A 668 12.92 -7.70 -2.69
N THR A 669 13.23 -6.86 -3.65
CA THR A 669 14.32 -5.88 -3.57
C THR A 669 13.97 -4.75 -4.52
N THR A 670 14.00 -3.52 -4.04
CA THR A 670 13.87 -2.33 -4.88
C THR A 670 15.18 -2.04 -5.62
N ASP A 671 15.12 -1.31 -6.74
CA ASP A 671 16.28 -1.05 -7.61
C ASP A 671 17.45 -0.41 -6.86
N ASP A 672 17.18 0.58 -6.01
CA ASP A 672 18.18 1.24 -5.17
C ASP A 672 18.54 0.46 -3.90
N LYS A 673 17.88 -0.68 -3.67
CA LYS A 673 18.03 -1.52 -2.48
C LYS A 673 17.66 -0.80 -1.19
N TYR A 674 16.71 0.12 -1.24
CA TYR A 674 16.16 0.77 -0.05
C TYR A 674 15.30 -0.19 0.76
N ASP A 675 14.56 -1.07 0.07
CA ASP A 675 13.67 -2.04 0.68
C ASP A 675 14.09 -3.46 0.32
N ARG A 676 14.06 -4.33 1.31
CA ARG A 676 14.30 -5.75 1.19
C ARG A 676 13.12 -6.49 1.78
N TRP A 677 12.54 -7.37 1.01
CA TRP A 677 11.39 -8.15 1.38
C TRP A 677 11.66 -9.65 1.32
N PHE A 678 11.01 -10.36 2.20
CA PHE A 678 10.75 -11.77 2.05
C PHE A 678 9.35 -12.08 2.56
N VAL A 679 8.51 -12.63 1.70
CA VAL A 679 7.20 -13.14 2.07
C VAL A 679 7.24 -14.65 1.85
N GLY A 680 7.08 -15.39 2.92
CA GLY A 680 7.18 -16.83 2.91
C GLY A 680 6.11 -17.49 3.77
N TYR A 681 5.80 -18.73 3.45
CA TYR A 681 4.76 -19.47 4.13
C TYR A 681 5.05 -20.97 4.19
N THR A 682 4.44 -21.60 5.15
CA THR A 682 4.34 -23.04 5.36
C THR A 682 2.89 -23.46 5.27
N PRO A 683 2.53 -24.73 5.42
CA PRO A 683 1.13 -25.12 5.57
C PRO A 683 0.42 -24.58 6.83
N TYR A 684 1.16 -24.06 7.80
CA TYR A 684 0.63 -23.50 9.06
C TYR A 684 0.50 -21.97 9.01
N TYR A 685 1.57 -21.30 8.67
CA TYR A 685 1.67 -19.84 8.82
C TYR A 685 2.19 -19.16 7.56
N THR A 686 1.71 -17.95 7.33
CA THR A 686 2.27 -17.02 6.34
C THR A 686 2.89 -15.84 7.08
N ALA A 687 4.13 -15.50 6.73
CA ALA A 687 4.80 -14.35 7.32
C ALA A 687 5.43 -13.46 6.25
N ALA A 688 5.18 -12.15 6.35
CA ALA A 688 5.82 -11.12 5.53
C ALA A 688 6.80 -10.32 6.35
N VAL A 689 8.02 -10.16 5.84
CA VAL A 689 9.09 -9.38 6.47
C VAL A 689 9.59 -8.31 5.53
N TRP A 690 9.66 -7.09 6.04
CA TRP A 690 10.33 -5.96 5.43
C TRP A 690 11.59 -5.59 6.22
N VAL A 691 12.63 -5.14 5.51
CA VAL A 691 13.86 -4.55 6.07
C VAL A 691 14.24 -3.32 5.27
N GLY A 692 14.47 -2.20 5.95
CA GLY A 692 14.87 -0.94 5.35
C GLY A 692 15.21 0.12 6.40
N PHE A 693 15.54 1.32 5.95
CA PHE A 693 15.69 2.48 6.82
C PHE A 693 14.40 3.30 6.87
N GLU A 694 14.21 4.01 7.96
CA GLU A 694 13.05 4.89 8.14
C GLU A 694 12.99 5.95 7.03
N GLN A 695 14.11 6.61 6.76
CA GLN A 695 14.29 7.42 5.56
C GLN A 695 15.09 6.62 4.53
N ASN A 696 14.65 6.64 3.29
CA ASN A 696 15.21 5.81 2.22
C ASN A 696 16.74 5.97 2.12
N GLU A 697 17.45 4.92 2.50
CA GLU A 697 18.87 4.74 2.32
C GLU A 697 19.16 3.30 1.88
N ARG A 698 20.27 3.12 1.17
CA ARG A 698 20.62 1.81 0.64
C ARG A 698 20.96 0.83 1.76
N VAL A 699 20.27 -0.30 1.78
CA VAL A 699 20.56 -1.42 2.67
C VAL A 699 21.80 -2.15 2.17
N PRO A 700 22.94 -2.10 2.88
CA PRO A 700 24.21 -2.61 2.39
C PRO A 700 24.45 -4.09 2.71
N ALA A 701 23.49 -4.78 3.32
CA ALA A 701 23.64 -6.15 3.73
C ALA A 701 23.92 -7.08 2.54
N SER A 702 24.88 -7.98 2.70
CA SER A 702 25.08 -9.11 1.79
C SER A 702 23.93 -10.11 1.96
N GLY A 703 23.42 -10.65 0.87
CA GLY A 703 22.23 -11.53 0.89
C GLY A 703 20.94 -10.77 1.07
N ASN A 704 19.91 -11.46 1.58
CA ASN A 704 18.61 -10.86 1.89
C ASN A 704 18.36 -10.86 3.41
N PRO A 705 18.45 -9.69 4.09
CA PRO A 705 18.27 -9.60 5.54
C PRO A 705 16.81 -9.89 5.96
N ALA A 706 15.81 -9.63 5.12
CA ALA A 706 14.43 -9.99 5.42
C ALA A 706 14.23 -11.51 5.49
N LEU A 707 14.86 -12.25 4.57
CA LEU A 707 14.90 -13.72 4.65
C LEU A 707 15.56 -14.21 5.94
N LYS A 708 16.63 -13.56 6.38
CA LYS A 708 17.30 -13.92 7.65
C LYS A 708 16.32 -13.75 8.82
N MET A 709 15.66 -12.59 8.92
CA MET A 709 14.70 -12.31 10.01
C MET A 709 13.51 -13.29 9.96
N TRP A 710 12.97 -13.52 8.77
CA TRP A 710 11.93 -14.52 8.55
C TRP A 710 12.35 -15.92 9.04
N THR A 711 13.54 -16.36 8.67
CA THR A 711 14.05 -17.67 9.06
C THR A 711 14.24 -17.80 10.57
N LEU A 712 14.76 -16.77 11.23
CA LEU A 712 14.95 -16.76 12.69
C LEU A 712 13.62 -16.89 13.43
N VAL A 713 12.59 -16.13 13.01
CA VAL A 713 11.28 -16.20 13.64
C VAL A 713 10.59 -17.52 13.32
N MET A 714 10.47 -17.86 12.05
CA MET A 714 9.66 -18.99 11.63
C MET A 714 10.26 -20.34 12.01
N SER A 715 11.59 -20.45 12.15
CA SER A 715 12.18 -21.68 12.69
C SER A 715 11.76 -21.95 14.13
N GLY A 716 11.71 -20.93 14.98
CA GLY A 716 11.23 -21.05 16.34
C GLY A 716 9.72 -21.32 16.42
N VAL A 717 8.94 -20.59 15.61
CA VAL A 717 7.47 -20.79 15.52
C VAL A 717 7.10 -22.22 15.11
N HIS A 718 7.96 -22.90 14.36
CA HIS A 718 7.70 -24.28 13.92
C HIS A 718 8.35 -25.37 14.81
N GLU A 719 9.01 -24.98 15.89
CA GLU A 719 9.61 -25.96 16.81
C GLU A 719 8.52 -26.85 17.43
N GLY A 720 8.62 -28.13 17.21
CA GLY A 720 7.64 -29.11 17.71
C GLY A 720 6.40 -29.34 16.83
N LEU A 721 6.21 -28.58 15.75
CA LEU A 721 5.11 -28.83 14.81
C LEU A 721 5.43 -30.03 13.89
N GLU A 722 4.41 -30.79 13.56
CA GLU A 722 4.53 -31.90 12.61
C GLU A 722 4.83 -31.40 11.19
N ASP A 723 5.70 -32.11 10.47
CA ASP A 723 5.98 -31.84 9.07
C ASP A 723 4.71 -31.97 8.21
N ARG A 724 4.34 -30.89 7.53
CA ARG A 724 3.20 -30.86 6.60
C ARG A 724 3.64 -30.49 5.19
N LYS A 725 2.90 -31.01 4.21
CA LYS A 725 3.02 -30.64 2.81
C LYS A 725 1.83 -29.77 2.41
N PHE A 726 2.03 -28.92 1.42
CA PHE A 726 0.91 -28.20 0.83
C PHE A 726 -0.05 -29.17 0.15
N SER A 727 -1.34 -28.84 0.18
CA SER A 727 -2.39 -29.61 -0.48
C SER A 727 -2.18 -29.64 -1.99
N GLU A 728 -2.34 -30.83 -2.59
CA GLU A 728 -2.31 -30.98 -4.04
C GLU A 728 -3.75 -31.19 -4.54
N PRO A 729 -4.26 -30.31 -5.42
CA PRO A 729 -5.60 -30.47 -5.97
C PRO A 729 -5.67 -31.66 -6.94
N ALA A 730 -6.90 -32.17 -7.16
CA ALA A 730 -7.14 -33.23 -8.12
C ALA A 730 -7.00 -32.72 -9.58
N GLY A 731 -6.78 -33.65 -10.52
CA GLY A 731 -6.73 -33.29 -11.95
C GLY A 731 -5.34 -32.95 -12.49
N LEU A 732 -4.31 -33.14 -11.69
CA LEU A 732 -2.92 -32.98 -12.13
C LEU A 732 -2.48 -34.15 -13.05
N THR A 733 -1.72 -33.81 -14.08
CA THR A 733 -1.10 -34.74 -15.01
C THR A 733 0.36 -34.37 -15.24
N THR A 734 1.19 -35.39 -15.57
CA THR A 734 2.59 -35.15 -15.87
C THR A 734 2.81 -35.33 -17.36
N VAL A 735 3.36 -34.32 -18.02
CA VAL A 735 3.68 -34.29 -19.44
C VAL A 735 5.19 -34.23 -19.65
N THR A 736 5.67 -34.83 -20.76
CA THR A 736 7.05 -34.62 -21.24
C THR A 736 7.00 -33.53 -22.32
N TYR A 737 7.65 -32.39 -22.07
CA TYR A 737 7.60 -31.21 -22.89
C TYR A 737 8.98 -30.72 -23.27
N CYS A 738 9.07 -29.89 -24.31
CA CYS A 738 10.30 -29.23 -24.75
C CYS A 738 10.53 -27.93 -23.97
N LEU A 739 11.74 -27.73 -23.43
CA LEU A 739 12.13 -26.55 -22.67
C LEU A 739 12.16 -25.24 -23.49
N ASP A 740 12.15 -25.34 -24.81
CA ASP A 740 12.25 -24.20 -25.73
C ASP A 740 10.93 -23.85 -26.44
N SER A 741 9.90 -24.73 -26.36
CA SER A 741 8.58 -24.44 -26.91
C SER A 741 7.43 -24.56 -25.93
N GLY A 742 7.63 -25.28 -24.80
CA GLY A 742 6.53 -25.59 -23.86
C GLY A 742 5.57 -26.67 -24.35
N LEU A 743 5.74 -27.17 -25.59
CA LEU A 743 4.88 -28.14 -26.26
C LEU A 743 5.40 -29.57 -26.03
N LEU A 744 4.63 -30.59 -26.46
CA LEU A 744 5.03 -31.99 -26.31
C LEU A 744 6.39 -32.25 -26.95
N ALA A 745 7.29 -32.87 -26.23
CA ALA A 745 8.63 -33.14 -26.72
C ALA A 745 8.65 -34.19 -27.84
N THR A 746 9.56 -34.00 -28.80
CA THR A 746 9.88 -34.97 -29.87
C THR A 746 11.30 -35.48 -29.69
N ASP A 747 11.70 -36.45 -30.53
CA ASP A 747 13.09 -36.93 -30.51
C ASP A 747 14.08 -35.86 -30.95
N TYR A 748 13.67 -34.90 -31.78
CA TYR A 748 14.49 -33.76 -32.18
C TYR A 748 14.90 -32.87 -31.03
N CYS A 749 14.07 -32.77 -29.98
CA CYS A 749 14.41 -31.99 -28.79
C CYS A 749 15.61 -32.54 -27.99
N ARG A 750 16.02 -33.79 -28.26
CA ARG A 750 17.20 -34.42 -27.64
C ARG A 750 18.48 -34.24 -28.48
N MET A 751 18.33 -33.69 -29.67
CA MET A 751 19.42 -33.50 -30.63
C MET A 751 19.97 -32.06 -30.61
N ASP A 752 19.54 -31.22 -29.63
CA ASP A 752 20.03 -29.85 -29.47
C ASP A 752 21.50 -29.86 -29.01
N PRO A 753 22.37 -29.00 -29.54
CA PRO A 753 23.78 -28.89 -29.12
C PRO A 753 23.96 -28.62 -27.62
N ARG A 754 22.97 -28.02 -26.94
CA ARG A 754 22.96 -27.78 -25.47
C ARG A 754 22.66 -29.08 -24.65
N GLY A 755 22.35 -30.17 -25.31
CA GLY A 755 21.96 -31.47 -24.73
C GLY A 755 20.44 -31.71 -24.79
N ASP A 756 19.95 -32.67 -24.04
CA ASP A 756 18.53 -33.02 -24.00
C ASP A 756 17.67 -31.86 -23.50
N ARG A 757 16.84 -31.35 -24.39
CA ARG A 757 15.91 -30.24 -24.10
C ARG A 757 14.52 -30.71 -23.71
N THR A 758 14.37 -31.96 -23.26
CA THR A 758 13.11 -32.47 -22.78
C THR A 758 13.04 -32.39 -21.24
N ALA A 759 11.89 -32.07 -20.72
CA ALA A 759 11.64 -32.05 -19.28
C ALA A 759 10.27 -32.67 -18.97
N ARG A 760 10.09 -33.10 -17.71
CA ARG A 760 8.79 -33.53 -17.19
C ARG A 760 8.20 -32.40 -16.37
N GLY A 761 6.96 -32.01 -16.64
CA GLY A 761 6.22 -30.99 -15.91
C GLY A 761 4.86 -31.48 -15.47
N THR A 762 4.43 -31.05 -14.28
CA THR A 762 3.09 -31.29 -13.76
C THR A 762 2.21 -30.08 -14.02
N VAL A 763 1.10 -30.32 -14.71
CA VAL A 763 0.09 -29.32 -15.05
C VAL A 763 -1.31 -29.90 -14.84
N PHE A 764 -2.33 -29.08 -14.83
CA PHE A 764 -3.71 -29.59 -14.90
C PHE A 764 -3.98 -30.18 -16.28
N GLN A 765 -4.88 -31.16 -16.32
CA GLN A 765 -5.22 -31.88 -17.54
C GLN A 765 -5.71 -30.92 -18.66
N GLY A 766 -6.40 -29.82 -18.28
CA GLY A 766 -6.87 -28.78 -19.21
C GLY A 766 -5.75 -27.94 -19.83
N ASP A 767 -4.64 -27.81 -19.12
CA ASP A 767 -3.48 -26.98 -19.54
C ASP A 767 -2.37 -27.83 -20.19
N ALA A 768 -2.58 -29.13 -20.30
CA ALA A 768 -1.61 -30.02 -20.94
C ALA A 768 -1.51 -29.71 -22.45
N PRO A 769 -0.32 -29.49 -22.97
CA PRO A 769 -0.15 -29.24 -24.41
C PRO A 769 -0.60 -30.48 -25.23
N THR A 770 -1.26 -30.20 -26.35
CA THR A 770 -1.73 -31.21 -27.32
C THR A 770 -0.89 -31.21 -28.58
N GLU A 771 -0.11 -30.18 -28.81
CA GLU A 771 0.72 -29.99 -29.99
C GLU A 771 2.16 -30.41 -29.69
N PHE A 772 2.88 -30.84 -30.70
CA PHE A 772 4.29 -31.23 -30.62
C PHE A 772 5.20 -30.00 -30.80
N CYS A 773 6.43 -30.14 -30.33
CA CYS A 773 7.45 -29.09 -30.40
C CYS A 773 7.62 -28.55 -31.81
N THR A 774 7.60 -27.23 -31.94
CA THR A 774 7.80 -26.49 -33.20
C THR A 774 9.20 -25.86 -33.28
N SER A 775 9.94 -25.80 -32.16
CA SER A 775 11.30 -25.22 -32.13
C SER A 775 12.37 -26.21 -32.65
N HIS A 776 12.14 -27.54 -32.43
CA HIS A 776 13.02 -28.61 -32.84
C HIS A 776 12.23 -29.55 -33.77
N THR A 777 12.51 -29.50 -35.07
CA THR A 777 11.79 -30.24 -36.11
C THR A 777 12.78 -30.85 -37.11
N ALA A 778 12.29 -31.64 -38.01
CA ALA A 778 13.11 -32.11 -39.14
C ALA A 778 13.68 -30.97 -39.97
N GLU A 779 12.95 -29.85 -40.08
CA GLU A 779 13.37 -28.66 -40.85
C GLU A 779 14.47 -27.86 -40.14
N THR A 780 14.54 -27.95 -38.82
CA THR A 780 15.59 -27.28 -38.02
C THR A 780 16.76 -28.22 -37.71
N THR A 781 16.72 -29.47 -38.20
CA THR A 781 17.77 -30.45 -38.00
C THR A 781 18.74 -30.39 -39.19
N VAL A 782 20.01 -30.28 -38.87
CA VAL A 782 21.10 -30.21 -39.86
C VAL A 782 22.22 -31.15 -39.47
N THR A 783 22.95 -31.65 -40.49
CA THR A 783 24.18 -32.42 -40.23
C THR A 783 25.37 -31.48 -40.15
N VAL A 784 26.11 -31.51 -39.04
CA VAL A 784 27.29 -30.67 -38.78
C VAL A 784 28.57 -31.54 -38.77
N CYS A 785 29.71 -30.90 -38.95
CA CYS A 785 31.01 -31.52 -38.90
C CYS A 785 31.72 -31.19 -37.53
N LEU A 786 31.88 -32.19 -36.68
CA LEU A 786 32.47 -32.04 -35.35
C LEU A 786 33.94 -31.62 -35.37
N ASP A 787 34.68 -31.85 -36.47
CA ASP A 787 36.07 -31.44 -36.63
C ASP A 787 36.18 -29.97 -37.07
N CYS A 788 35.06 -29.28 -37.32
CA CYS A 788 35.03 -27.89 -37.80
C CYS A 788 34.19 -27.03 -36.90
N PRO A 789 34.66 -26.67 -35.68
CA PRO A 789 33.93 -25.82 -34.77
C PRO A 789 33.84 -24.37 -35.32
N ILE A 790 32.71 -23.70 -35.00
CA ILE A 790 32.58 -22.27 -35.27
C ILE A 790 33.26 -21.54 -34.12
N LEU A 791 34.19 -20.64 -34.43
CA LEU A 791 34.95 -19.84 -33.49
C LEU A 791 34.27 -18.47 -33.26
N ASP A 792 34.37 -17.94 -32.07
CA ASP A 792 33.94 -16.59 -31.76
C ASP A 792 34.99 -15.55 -32.22
N GLY A 793 34.70 -14.24 -32.00
CA GLY A 793 35.61 -13.15 -32.37
C GLY A 793 36.98 -13.18 -31.66
N ASN A 794 37.16 -13.99 -30.59
CA ASN A 794 38.38 -14.18 -29.87
C ASN A 794 39.12 -15.47 -30.27
N GLY A 795 38.52 -16.26 -31.14
CA GLY A 795 39.06 -17.53 -31.59
C GLY A 795 38.76 -18.73 -30.65
N GLU A 796 37.79 -18.56 -29.73
CA GLU A 796 37.32 -19.63 -28.86
C GLU A 796 36.13 -20.39 -29.49
N GLU A 797 36.03 -21.70 -29.23
CA GLU A 797 34.94 -22.53 -29.76
C GLU A 797 33.60 -22.10 -29.15
N THR A 798 32.62 -21.82 -30.00
CA THR A 798 31.26 -21.43 -29.60
C THR A 798 30.42 -22.61 -29.10
N GLY A 799 30.87 -23.85 -29.33
CA GLY A 799 30.09 -25.06 -29.12
C GLY A 799 29.13 -25.38 -30.26
N LEU A 800 29.27 -24.67 -31.41
CA LEU A 800 28.59 -24.94 -32.66
C LEU A 800 29.59 -25.36 -33.72
N TYR A 801 29.09 -25.99 -34.76
CA TYR A 801 29.89 -26.56 -35.84
C TYR A 801 29.36 -26.14 -37.20
N HIS A 802 30.25 -26.07 -38.17
CA HIS A 802 29.90 -25.83 -39.60
C HIS A 802 29.07 -26.98 -40.16
N LEU A 803 28.26 -26.72 -41.14
CA LEU A 803 27.49 -27.73 -41.89
C LEU A 803 28.43 -28.78 -42.48
N ALA A 804 28.10 -30.04 -42.33
CA ALA A 804 28.90 -31.12 -42.93
C ALA A 804 28.85 -31.05 -44.44
N GLY A 805 30.02 -30.99 -45.08
CA GLY A 805 30.19 -31.02 -46.51
C GLY A 805 30.26 -32.47 -47.07
N GLU A 806 30.33 -32.58 -48.39
CA GLU A 806 30.42 -33.86 -49.09
C GLU A 806 31.64 -34.70 -48.65
N PHE A 807 32.73 -34.01 -48.25
CA PHE A 807 34.00 -34.69 -47.92
C PHE A 807 34.21 -34.91 -46.45
N CYS A 808 33.27 -34.57 -45.58
CA CYS A 808 33.40 -34.84 -44.14
C CYS A 808 33.30 -36.33 -43.86
N PRO A 809 34.20 -36.93 -43.06
CA PRO A 809 34.13 -38.32 -42.61
C PRO A 809 32.80 -38.63 -41.93
N GLU A 810 32.32 -39.84 -42.04
CA GLU A 810 31.03 -40.23 -41.43
C GLU A 810 31.08 -40.15 -39.89
N GLU A 811 32.23 -40.47 -39.33
CA GLU A 811 32.50 -40.37 -37.89
C GLU A 811 32.52 -38.93 -37.36
N SER A 812 32.77 -37.94 -38.19
CA SER A 812 32.75 -36.50 -37.86
C SER A 812 31.41 -35.88 -38.13
N ARG A 813 30.44 -36.60 -38.67
CA ARG A 813 29.07 -36.08 -38.92
C ARG A 813 28.15 -36.34 -37.78
N GLN A 814 27.47 -35.31 -37.33
CA GLN A 814 26.42 -35.39 -36.33
C GLN A 814 25.18 -34.66 -36.78
N GLU A 815 24.02 -35.26 -36.62
CA GLU A 815 22.75 -34.57 -36.75
C GLU A 815 22.47 -33.79 -35.47
N VAL A 816 22.24 -32.49 -35.59
CA VAL A 816 21.86 -31.59 -34.50
C VAL A 816 20.58 -30.82 -34.88
N SER A 817 19.68 -30.67 -33.90
CA SER A 817 18.47 -29.90 -34.10
C SER A 817 18.63 -28.52 -33.40
N LEU A 818 18.65 -27.46 -34.18
CA LEU A 818 18.85 -26.10 -33.77
C LEU A 818 17.53 -25.39 -33.56
N LEU A 819 17.54 -24.20 -32.93
CA LEU A 819 16.34 -23.41 -32.74
C LEU A 819 15.84 -22.78 -34.02
N GLY A 820 14.61 -23.10 -34.44
CA GLY A 820 13.91 -22.47 -35.55
C GLY A 820 13.29 -21.12 -35.23
N TYR A 821 13.67 -20.51 -34.13
CA TYR A 821 13.17 -19.24 -33.61
C TYR A 821 13.96 -18.05 -34.21
N GLN A 822 13.27 -16.96 -34.50
CA GLN A 822 13.89 -15.69 -34.86
C GLN A 822 13.49 -14.63 -33.81
N ARG A 823 14.48 -13.93 -33.29
CA ARG A 823 14.29 -12.85 -32.30
C ARG A 823 14.53 -11.51 -32.98
N GLU A 824 13.60 -10.56 -32.70
CA GLU A 824 13.81 -9.17 -33.11
C GLU A 824 14.88 -8.55 -32.21
N ASP A 825 15.78 -7.75 -32.83
CA ASP A 825 16.79 -7.03 -32.05
C ASP A 825 16.19 -5.88 -31.24
N VAL A 826 16.47 -5.84 -29.96
CA VAL A 826 16.07 -4.75 -29.06
C VAL A 826 17.33 -4.06 -28.54
N GLY A 827 17.73 -2.99 -29.20
CA GLY A 827 18.83 -2.15 -28.76
C GLY A 827 20.20 -2.81 -28.73
N GLY A 828 20.43 -3.84 -29.54
CA GLY A 828 21.69 -4.58 -29.60
C GLY A 828 21.90 -5.57 -28.45
N ALA A 829 20.84 -5.94 -27.71
CA ALA A 829 20.94 -6.89 -26.62
C ALA A 829 21.29 -8.28 -27.13
N GLY A 830 22.25 -8.96 -26.49
CA GLY A 830 22.59 -10.35 -26.75
C GLY A 830 21.89 -11.32 -25.80
N ALA A 831 21.27 -12.38 -26.32
CA ALA A 831 20.76 -13.49 -25.50
C ALA A 831 21.65 -14.72 -25.59
N GLU A 832 21.74 -15.49 -24.50
CA GLU A 832 22.62 -16.68 -24.42
C GLU A 832 22.27 -17.77 -25.42
N ASP A 833 20.99 -17.88 -25.80
CA ASP A 833 20.49 -18.88 -26.74
C ASP A 833 20.62 -18.46 -28.23
N ALA A 834 20.90 -17.17 -28.49
CA ALA A 834 20.93 -16.63 -29.85
C ALA A 834 21.93 -17.37 -30.77
N LYS A 835 23.03 -17.85 -30.22
CA LYS A 835 24.02 -18.62 -30.98
C LYS A 835 23.51 -19.98 -31.48
N TYR A 836 22.46 -20.52 -30.89
CA TYR A 836 21.88 -21.83 -31.23
C TYR A 836 20.75 -21.74 -32.28
N PHE A 837 20.54 -20.57 -32.84
CA PHE A 837 19.57 -20.41 -33.94
C PHE A 837 20.09 -21.05 -35.23
N LEU A 838 19.21 -21.72 -35.96
CA LEU A 838 19.54 -22.38 -37.20
C LEU A 838 20.26 -21.44 -38.19
N GLY A 839 19.86 -20.17 -38.27
CA GLY A 839 20.47 -19.16 -39.11
C GLY A 839 21.97 -18.98 -38.87
N VAL A 840 22.46 -19.09 -37.64
CA VAL A 840 23.88 -18.91 -37.29
C VAL A 840 24.75 -20.00 -37.96
N THR A 841 24.34 -21.25 -37.84
CA THR A 841 25.05 -22.37 -38.49
C THR A 841 24.95 -22.33 -40.03
N GLN A 842 23.78 -21.88 -40.52
CA GLN A 842 23.59 -21.70 -41.99
C GLN A 842 24.46 -20.58 -42.53
N GLU A 843 24.60 -19.46 -41.86
CA GLU A 843 25.46 -18.32 -42.23
C GLU A 843 26.95 -18.65 -42.15
N ALA A 844 27.34 -19.48 -41.17
CA ALA A 844 28.72 -19.98 -41.07
C ALA A 844 29.10 -20.86 -42.26
N GLY A 845 28.11 -21.47 -42.90
CA GLY A 845 28.30 -22.24 -44.13
C GLY A 845 28.89 -23.64 -43.92
N PRO A 846 29.34 -24.29 -45.03
CA PRO A 846 29.85 -25.64 -44.95
C PRO A 846 31.23 -25.74 -44.30
N CYS A 847 31.58 -26.94 -43.88
CA CYS A 847 32.86 -27.28 -43.28
C CYS A 847 34.04 -26.79 -44.18
N THR A 848 34.97 -26.07 -43.53
CA THR A 848 36.17 -25.53 -44.18
C THR A 848 37.40 -26.41 -43.99
N VAL A 849 37.32 -27.42 -43.14
CA VAL A 849 38.39 -28.37 -42.84
C VAL A 849 38.46 -29.48 -43.91
N HIS A 850 37.32 -30.09 -44.25
CA HIS A 850 37.22 -31.17 -45.19
C HIS A 850 36.73 -30.64 -46.55
N THR A 851 37.65 -30.14 -47.37
CA THR A 851 37.33 -29.46 -48.63
C THR A 851 37.57 -30.34 -49.86
N ALA A 852 38.16 -31.52 -49.67
CA ALA A 852 38.42 -32.50 -50.76
C ALA A 852 38.29 -33.95 -50.22
N ALA A 853 38.01 -34.90 -51.08
CA ALA A 853 38.00 -36.31 -50.73
C ALA A 853 39.33 -36.70 -50.04
N GLN A 854 39.26 -37.25 -48.82
CA GLN A 854 40.44 -37.82 -48.24
C GLN A 854 40.86 -39.04 -49.04
N PRO A 855 42.17 -39.24 -49.30
CA PRO A 855 42.64 -40.42 -49.98
C PRO A 855 42.31 -41.63 -49.10
N ASP A 856 41.81 -42.69 -49.76
CA ASP A 856 41.54 -43.94 -49.07
C ASP A 856 42.86 -44.49 -48.51
N PRO A 857 43.00 -44.62 -47.20
CA PRO A 857 44.25 -45.09 -46.57
C PRO A 857 44.62 -46.51 -46.98
N ASP A 858 43.67 -47.29 -47.56
CA ASP A 858 43.89 -48.69 -48.01
C ASP A 858 44.21 -48.79 -49.47
N LEU A 859 44.27 -47.67 -50.24
CA LEU A 859 44.72 -47.71 -51.63
C LEU A 859 46.22 -47.94 -51.73
N PRO A 860 46.72 -49.01 -52.32
CA PRO A 860 48.13 -49.28 -52.43
C PRO A 860 48.82 -48.21 -53.30
N PHE A 861 49.90 -47.65 -52.75
CA PHE A 861 50.83 -46.74 -53.44
C PHE A 861 51.28 -47.36 -54.80
N ASP A 862 50.92 -46.72 -55.91
CA ASP A 862 51.47 -47.15 -57.25
C ASP A 862 52.59 -46.18 -57.66
N PRO A 863 53.83 -46.65 -57.60
CA PRO A 863 55.01 -45.88 -57.98
C PRO A 863 55.09 -45.48 -59.45
N ASN A 864 54.20 -46.01 -60.33
CA ASN A 864 54.20 -45.76 -61.72
C ASN A 864 53.10 -44.82 -62.21
N GLN A 865 52.28 -44.24 -61.32
CA GLN A 865 51.22 -43.34 -61.71
C GLN A 865 51.83 -41.91 -61.87
N PRO A 866 51.65 -41.31 -63.10
CA PRO A 866 52.22 -39.97 -63.29
C PRO A 866 51.51 -38.92 -62.46
N TRP A 867 52.23 -37.91 -61.98
CA TRP A 867 51.72 -36.83 -61.25
C TRP A 867 50.59 -36.08 -61.98
N ASP A 868 49.45 -35.98 -61.35
CA ASP A 868 48.35 -35.18 -61.82
C ASP A 868 48.24 -33.91 -61.00
N PRO A 869 48.51 -32.73 -61.53
CA PRO A 869 48.45 -31.47 -60.84
C PRO A 869 47.00 -31.09 -60.53
N SER A 870 45.97 -31.77 -60.99
CA SER A 870 44.59 -31.56 -60.69
C SER A 870 44.08 -32.40 -59.49
N ASP A 871 44.89 -33.37 -59.02
CA ASP A 871 44.61 -34.17 -57.81
C ASP A 871 45.61 -33.85 -56.69
N PRO A 872 45.31 -32.92 -55.87
CA PRO A 872 46.20 -32.49 -54.74
C PRO A 872 46.45 -33.58 -53.69
N TRP A 873 45.70 -34.68 -53.75
CA TRP A 873 45.80 -35.79 -52.77
C TRP A 873 46.51 -37.02 -53.30
N ASN A 874 47.07 -36.96 -54.49
CA ASN A 874 47.85 -38.07 -55.00
C ASN A 874 49.09 -38.30 -54.12
N PRO A 875 49.21 -39.46 -53.42
CA PRO A 875 50.31 -39.74 -52.52
C PRO A 875 51.70 -39.64 -53.14
N ASN A 876 51.78 -39.69 -54.52
CA ASN A 876 53.01 -39.52 -55.17
C ASN A 876 53.47 -38.08 -55.41
N THR A 877 52.66 -37.11 -55.05
CA THR A 877 52.89 -35.67 -55.30
C THR A 877 52.70 -34.75 -54.12
N ASN A 878 52.27 -35.25 -52.99
CA ASN A 878 52.06 -34.46 -51.83
C ASN A 878 53.41 -34.05 -51.21
N PRO A 879 53.73 -32.74 -51.08
CA PRO A 879 54.95 -32.33 -50.41
C PRO A 879 54.93 -32.60 -48.89
N LEU A 880 53.86 -33.11 -48.33
CA LEU A 880 53.72 -33.55 -46.95
C LEU A 880 53.89 -35.08 -46.78
N ASP A 881 54.76 -35.76 -47.65
CA ASP A 881 55.05 -37.14 -47.49
C ASP A 881 55.54 -37.46 -46.10
N PRO A 882 54.87 -38.26 -45.28
CA PRO A 882 55.28 -38.68 -43.99
C PRO A 882 56.58 -39.55 -43.93
N THR A 883 57.15 -39.94 -45.07
CA THR A 883 58.36 -40.79 -45.14
C THR A 883 59.66 -40.02 -45.06
N GLY A 884 59.67 -38.65 -45.10
CA GLY A 884 60.86 -37.87 -44.76
C GLY A 884 62.12 -38.08 -45.50
N GLN A 885 62.06 -38.50 -46.82
CA GLN A 885 63.23 -38.55 -47.68
C GLN A 885 63.17 -37.59 -48.84
N GLY A 886 63.53 -36.37 -48.62
CA GLY A 886 63.74 -35.39 -49.71
C GLY A 886 64.89 -34.47 -49.26
N GLY A 887 65.99 -34.68 -49.92
CA GLY A 887 67.32 -34.20 -49.58
C GLY A 887 67.51 -32.69 -49.32
N GLY A 888 68.43 -32.49 -48.50
CA GLY A 888 69.14 -31.42 -48.00
C GLY A 888 69.36 -30.14 -48.79
N GLY A 889 69.32 -29.07 -48.10
CA GLY A 889 69.81 -27.74 -48.40
C GLY A 889 70.01 -26.99 -47.14
N ALA A 890 71.17 -27.20 -46.57
CA ALA A 890 71.60 -26.40 -45.46
C ALA A 890 71.77 -24.92 -45.86
N ALA A 891 71.27 -24.06 -45.12
CA ALA A 891 71.74 -22.66 -45.03
C ALA A 891 71.92 -22.30 -43.59
N ASP A 892 73.13 -21.86 -43.38
CA ASP A 892 73.94 -21.47 -42.21
C ASP A 892 73.25 -20.35 -41.40
N PRO A 893 73.41 -20.39 -40.07
CA PRO A 893 72.98 -19.28 -39.16
C PRO A 893 74.08 -18.31 -38.99
N GLY A 894 73.90 -17.05 -39.24
CA GLY A 894 74.86 -16.04 -38.80
C GLY A 894 74.93 -14.83 -39.73
N GLN A 895 74.23 -13.81 -39.30
CA GLN A 895 74.79 -12.46 -39.34
C GLN A 895 73.82 -11.55 -38.54
N GLU A 896 74.43 -11.08 -37.43
CA GLU A 896 73.94 -9.93 -36.68
C GLU A 896 74.12 -8.67 -37.52
N ASP A 897 73.17 -7.81 -37.57
CA ASP A 897 73.30 -6.42 -38.01
C ASP A 897 73.00 -5.48 -36.84
N PRO A 898 73.92 -4.66 -36.42
CA PRO A 898 73.82 -3.78 -35.23
C PRO A 898 73.38 -2.41 -35.72
N ASP A 899 72.12 -2.06 -35.66
CA ASP A 899 71.70 -0.66 -35.54
C ASP A 899 70.27 -0.57 -35.16
N ALA A 900 70.04 -0.60 -33.83
CA ALA A 900 68.73 -0.20 -33.26
C ALA A 900 68.97 1.00 -32.33
N PRO A 901 68.25 2.06 -32.46
CA PRO A 901 68.21 3.08 -31.43
C PRO A 901 67.14 2.68 -30.43
N GLN A 902 67.54 2.76 -29.18
CA GLN A 902 66.73 2.67 -27.98
C GLN A 902 65.80 3.89 -27.88
N GLY A 903 64.62 3.67 -27.37
CA GLY A 903 63.84 4.67 -26.64
C GLY A 903 62.42 4.86 -27.11
N GLY A 904 61.54 4.61 -26.24
CA GLY A 904 60.16 4.99 -26.34
C GLY A 904 59.24 4.15 -25.50
N GLU A 905 59.08 4.52 -24.26
CA GLU A 905 57.98 4.10 -23.41
C GLU A 905 56.66 4.33 -24.16
N THR A 906 55.85 3.29 -24.30
CA THR A 906 54.47 3.44 -24.78
C THR A 906 53.53 3.19 -23.60
N GLU A 907 52.89 4.27 -23.19
CA GLU A 907 51.77 4.31 -22.28
C GLU A 907 50.64 3.40 -22.75
N ASP A 908 50.10 2.70 -21.80
CA ASP A 908 48.87 1.93 -21.90
C ASP A 908 47.65 2.87 -22.04
N PRO A 909 46.80 2.79 -23.08
CA PRO A 909 45.60 3.58 -23.19
C PRO A 909 44.37 2.82 -22.65
N SER A 910 44.30 2.63 -21.33
CA SER A 910 43.04 2.23 -20.66
C SER A 910 42.68 3.22 -19.57
N GLY A 911 42.43 4.45 -19.98
CA GLY A 911 41.85 5.49 -19.14
C GLY A 911 40.52 5.97 -19.76
N THR A 912 39.44 5.36 -19.40
CA THR A 912 38.14 5.95 -19.59
C THR A 912 37.81 6.80 -18.39
N ASP A 913 37.97 8.12 -18.54
CA ASP A 913 37.49 9.10 -17.58
C ASP A 913 35.98 8.98 -17.40
N PRO A 914 35.45 9.05 -16.18
CA PRO A 914 34.01 9.01 -15.92
C PRO A 914 33.34 10.31 -16.42
N ILE A 915 32.22 10.17 -17.11
CA ILE A 915 31.38 11.29 -17.54
C ILE A 915 30.81 11.96 -16.29
N ILE A 916 31.12 13.24 -16.09
CA ILE A 916 30.66 14.05 -14.95
C ILE A 916 29.39 14.81 -15.36
N ASN A 917 28.39 14.81 -14.48
CA ASN A 917 27.16 15.60 -14.66
C ASN A 917 27.50 17.11 -14.58
N PRO A 918 27.15 17.92 -15.60
CA PRO A 918 27.53 19.32 -15.65
C PRO A 918 26.84 20.22 -14.62
N GLU A 919 25.77 19.76 -13.95
CA GLU A 919 25.04 20.55 -12.95
C GLU A 919 25.46 20.25 -11.51
N THR A 920 26.01 19.09 -11.23
CA THR A 920 26.34 18.69 -9.86
C THR A 920 27.83 18.41 -9.62
N GLY A 921 28.67 18.33 -10.66
CA GLY A 921 30.09 18.07 -10.55
C GLY A 921 30.47 16.68 -10.01
N ARG A 922 29.55 15.70 -10.05
CA ARG A 922 29.78 14.33 -9.56
C ARG A 922 29.60 13.31 -10.69
N PRO A 923 30.34 12.19 -10.67
CA PRO A 923 30.15 11.11 -11.64
C PRO A 923 28.75 10.47 -11.50
N TYR A 924 28.13 10.10 -12.61
CA TYR A 924 26.94 9.25 -12.57
C TYR A 924 27.33 7.90 -11.96
N GLY A 925 26.83 7.61 -10.78
CA GLY A 925 26.96 6.29 -10.17
C GLY A 925 26.12 5.26 -10.91
N TYR A 926 26.72 4.09 -11.13
CA TYR A 926 26.03 2.87 -11.56
C TYR A 926 25.21 2.27 -10.42
#